data_213d39edeb60d9ff029b82923d33cecc
#
_entry.id   213d39edeb60d9ff029b82923d33cecc
#
_cell.length_a   1.000
_cell.length_b   1.000
_cell.length_c   1.000
_cell.angle_alpha   90.00
_cell.angle_beta   90.00
_cell.angle_gamma   90.00
#
_symmetry.space_group_name_H-M   'P 1'
#
loop_
_entity.id
_entity.type
_entity.pdbx_description
1 polymer ?
#
loop_
_entity_poly.entity_id
_entity_poly.type
_entity_poly.pdbx_seq_one_letter_code
_entity_poly.pdbx_strand_id
1 'polypeptide(L)'
;MKVRTILCVACCLPFLSAAKGGEKPSYPTSGVPFTQVKISEDSFWGRRIRQSREVTIPLAFSKCEETDRYTNFENAAAKMAETARGDNSSNYRPTQFPFDDTDVYKTIEGASYLLQTYPDAKLQAYIDSVLDIVAAAQEPDGYLYTARTMNPEHPHDWSGKTRWAGEETGSHELYNLGHMVEGAIAHYQATGSRKFLDIAIRYADCVCREIGYGPDQKVLVPGHQIAEMALAKLYLVTGEKKYLDEAKLFLDNKGKTARRDKYDQSHLPVIEQTEAVGHAVRAGYMYSGMADVAALTGDESYVRAIDNIWDNMVGRRMYLTGGIGSSGSNEGFSEDYDLPNMNGYCETCAAIANVYTNYRLFLLHGDSKYIDVLERALYNGVISGVSLDGGAFFYPNPLESHGQHQRQAWFGCACCPSNICRFIPSVPGYAYAVRDSKLFVNLFMTGQLNTKVDGKSFAMTQTTSYPDNGDITLKIDKATGRNMTLNIRIPGWVRNQVVPTDLYTYSDNLKPGFEIKVNGQPVADEECLLGNGYLPVERKWKKGDVVEIHFDMPVRTVRAHRQVAEDRGRVAVERGPLVYCAEWVDNSANILTAVLPAAPSFELEPMEMTVEERQYPMTAIFTNATDKWSGNAASDRQFRMKLIPYYAWAHRGSGNMLVWLNSDAQPQRRGR
;
A
#
# COMPACT_ATOMS: atom_id res chain seq x y z
N MET A 1 -8.87 30.90 -48.23
CA MET A 1 -8.62 29.48 -47.83
C MET A 1 -8.92 29.36 -46.35
N LYS A 2 -10.06 28.74 -46.00
CA LYS A 2 -10.48 28.55 -44.61
C LYS A 2 -9.96 27.19 -44.15
N VAL A 3 -9.05 27.17 -43.19
CA VAL A 3 -8.62 25.95 -42.50
C VAL A 3 -9.68 25.58 -41.49
N ARG A 4 -10.33 24.43 -41.65
CA ARG A 4 -11.26 23.84 -40.69
C ARG A 4 -10.41 22.97 -39.72
N THR A 5 -10.35 23.39 -38.47
CA THR A 5 -9.85 22.60 -37.38
C THR A 5 -10.90 21.53 -37.06
N ILE A 6 -10.56 20.26 -37.25
CA ILE A 6 -11.39 19.13 -36.82
C ILE A 6 -10.91 18.77 -35.42
N LEU A 7 -11.76 19.05 -34.45
CA LEU A 7 -11.61 18.53 -33.07
C LEU A 7 -12.02 17.05 -33.08
N CYS A 8 -11.10 16.14 -33.06
CA CYS A 8 -11.39 14.73 -32.72
C CYS A 8 -11.45 14.60 -31.20
N VAL A 9 -12.65 14.60 -30.65
CA VAL A 9 -12.89 14.10 -29.28
C VAL A 9 -12.93 12.58 -29.38
N ALA A 10 -11.81 11.94 -29.07
CA ALA A 10 -11.76 10.49 -28.90
C ALA A 10 -12.35 10.16 -27.52
N CYS A 11 -13.62 9.78 -27.48
CA CYS A 11 -14.21 9.07 -26.33
C CYS A 11 -13.53 7.71 -26.22
N CYS A 12 -12.53 7.57 -25.34
CA CYS A 12 -12.04 6.27 -24.89
C CYS A 12 -13.08 5.68 -23.94
N LEU A 13 -14.02 4.90 -24.49
CA LEU A 13 -14.78 3.93 -23.71
C LEU A 13 -13.83 2.75 -23.41
N PRO A 14 -13.67 2.33 -22.15
CA PRO A 14 -12.95 1.10 -21.86
C PRO A 14 -13.78 -0.08 -22.36
N PHE A 15 -13.32 -0.75 -23.40
CA PHE A 15 -13.86 -2.04 -23.81
C PHE A 15 -13.42 -3.08 -22.75
N LEU A 16 -14.30 -3.41 -21.81
CA LEU A 16 -14.25 -4.72 -21.17
C LEU A 16 -14.51 -5.74 -22.29
N SER A 17 -13.53 -6.60 -22.50
CA SER A 17 -13.64 -7.71 -23.44
C SER A 17 -14.88 -8.54 -23.07
N ALA A 18 -15.89 -8.57 -23.93
CA ALA A 18 -17.03 -9.45 -23.77
C ALA A 18 -16.48 -10.89 -23.62
N ALA A 19 -16.74 -11.50 -22.48
CA ALA A 19 -16.34 -12.86 -22.18
C ALA A 19 -16.80 -13.78 -23.32
N LYS A 20 -15.88 -14.51 -23.93
CA LYS A 20 -16.18 -15.64 -24.80
C LYS A 20 -16.97 -16.63 -23.95
N GLY A 21 -18.17 -16.99 -24.39
CA GLY A 21 -19.17 -17.69 -23.61
C GLY A 21 -18.62 -18.79 -22.73
N GLY A 22 -18.84 -18.68 -21.43
CA GLY A 22 -18.58 -19.70 -20.41
C GLY A 22 -17.46 -19.46 -19.41
N GLU A 23 -16.59 -18.45 -19.58
CA GLU A 23 -15.56 -18.12 -18.57
C GLU A 23 -16.17 -17.27 -17.44
N LYS A 24 -15.82 -17.62 -16.18
CA LYS A 24 -16.23 -16.83 -15.02
C LYS A 24 -15.59 -15.43 -15.08
N PRO A 25 -16.27 -14.37 -14.68
CA PRO A 25 -15.68 -13.04 -14.60
C PRO A 25 -14.42 -13.05 -13.72
N SER A 26 -13.39 -12.30 -14.13
CA SER A 26 -12.11 -12.18 -13.44
C SER A 26 -11.43 -10.87 -13.84
N TYR A 27 -10.36 -10.52 -13.15
CA TYR A 27 -9.53 -9.41 -13.58
C TYR A 27 -9.03 -9.61 -15.02
N PRO A 28 -9.08 -8.57 -15.87
CA PRO A 28 -8.51 -8.63 -17.23
C PRO A 28 -6.99 -8.88 -17.23
N THR A 29 -6.29 -8.42 -16.18
CA THR A 29 -4.87 -8.64 -15.96
C THR A 29 -4.66 -9.44 -14.68
N SER A 30 -3.79 -10.44 -14.71
CA SER A 30 -3.46 -11.26 -13.54
C SER A 30 -2.11 -10.84 -12.98
N GLY A 31 -2.04 -10.56 -11.69
CA GLY A 31 -0.77 -10.34 -10.99
C GLY A 31 0.08 -11.59 -10.98
N VAL A 32 1.39 -11.44 -11.12
CA VAL A 32 2.32 -12.55 -10.92
C VAL A 32 2.53 -12.74 -9.41
N PRO A 33 2.25 -13.93 -8.85
CA PRO A 33 2.47 -14.17 -7.43
C PRO A 33 3.92 -13.88 -7.02
N PHE A 34 4.12 -13.27 -5.84
CA PHE A 34 5.46 -12.94 -5.35
C PHE A 34 6.37 -14.18 -5.21
N THR A 35 5.81 -15.38 -5.00
CA THR A 35 6.52 -16.66 -4.97
C THR A 35 7.19 -17.03 -6.31
N GLN A 36 6.77 -16.40 -7.40
CA GLN A 36 7.37 -16.55 -8.73
C GLN A 36 8.46 -15.49 -9.00
N VAL A 37 8.72 -14.60 -8.05
CA VAL A 37 9.70 -13.52 -8.14
C VAL A 37 10.71 -13.66 -7.00
N LYS A 38 11.89 -14.19 -7.30
CA LYS A 38 12.97 -14.33 -6.33
C LYS A 38 13.85 -13.07 -6.33
N ILE A 39 13.72 -12.24 -5.30
CA ILE A 39 14.51 -11.01 -5.12
C ILE A 39 15.93 -11.34 -4.63
N SER A 40 16.94 -10.62 -5.14
CA SER A 40 18.31 -10.67 -4.61
C SER A 40 18.37 -10.03 -3.23
N GLU A 41 18.93 -10.74 -2.24
CA GLU A 41 18.97 -10.30 -0.83
C GLU A 41 19.73 -8.98 -0.61
N ASP A 42 20.71 -8.66 -1.45
CA ASP A 42 21.50 -7.43 -1.36
C ASP A 42 20.89 -6.24 -2.11
N SER A 43 19.81 -6.47 -2.85
CA SER A 43 19.06 -5.39 -3.54
C SER A 43 18.32 -4.50 -2.55
N PHE A 44 17.81 -3.36 -3.03
CA PHE A 44 17.03 -2.41 -2.22
C PHE A 44 15.86 -3.10 -1.49
N TRP A 45 15.06 -3.92 -2.19
CA TRP A 45 13.94 -4.65 -1.61
C TRP A 45 14.38 -5.91 -0.87
N GLY A 46 15.42 -6.58 -1.33
CA GLY A 46 15.94 -7.79 -0.66
C GLY A 46 16.40 -7.51 0.77
N ARG A 47 17.10 -6.39 0.99
CA ARG A 47 17.50 -5.96 2.34
C ARG A 47 16.28 -5.72 3.25
N ARG A 48 15.19 -5.12 2.75
CA ARG A 48 13.96 -4.89 3.53
C ARG A 48 13.20 -6.17 3.86
N ILE A 49 13.12 -7.10 2.90
CA ILE A 49 12.50 -8.42 3.14
C ILE A 49 13.33 -9.21 4.15
N ARG A 50 14.67 -9.16 4.06
CA ARG A 50 15.55 -9.78 5.05
C ARG A 50 15.35 -9.18 6.46
N GLN A 51 15.25 -7.85 6.59
CA GLN A 51 14.94 -7.18 7.84
C GLN A 51 13.59 -7.59 8.41
N SER A 52 12.57 -7.70 7.54
CA SER A 52 11.26 -8.21 7.94
C SER A 52 11.36 -9.61 8.52
N ARG A 53 12.14 -10.50 7.88
CA ARG A 53 12.40 -11.87 8.34
C ARG A 53 13.17 -11.94 9.65
N GLU A 54 14.22 -11.13 9.79
CA GLU A 54 15.19 -11.25 10.89
C GLU A 54 14.82 -10.41 12.10
N VAL A 55 14.05 -9.32 11.93
CA VAL A 55 13.75 -8.34 12.99
C VAL A 55 12.25 -8.11 13.14
N THR A 56 11.56 -7.64 12.08
CA THR A 56 10.21 -7.11 12.22
C THR A 56 9.19 -8.17 12.63
N ILE A 57 9.17 -9.33 12.00
CA ILE A 57 8.23 -10.41 12.30
C ILE A 57 8.55 -11.09 13.65
N PRO A 58 9.80 -11.42 13.99
CA PRO A 58 10.12 -11.89 15.34
C PRO A 58 9.72 -10.91 16.44
N LEU A 59 9.97 -9.61 16.25
CA LEU A 59 9.55 -8.56 17.17
C LEU A 59 8.01 -8.55 17.32
N ALA A 60 7.27 -8.65 16.23
CA ALA A 60 5.82 -8.62 16.27
C ALA A 60 5.22 -9.80 17.03
N PHE A 61 5.78 -11.02 16.87
CA PHE A 61 5.38 -12.18 17.68
C PHE A 61 5.68 -11.98 19.15
N SER A 62 6.89 -11.50 19.50
CA SER A 62 7.25 -11.17 20.89
C SER A 62 6.28 -10.13 21.49
N LYS A 63 5.91 -9.11 20.71
CA LYS A 63 4.96 -8.09 21.16
C LYS A 63 3.53 -8.63 21.31
N CYS A 64 3.09 -9.55 20.47
CA CYS A 64 1.79 -10.22 20.65
C CYS A 64 1.75 -10.99 21.97
N GLU A 65 2.85 -11.64 22.37
CA GLU A 65 2.98 -12.32 23.66
C GLU A 65 3.04 -11.31 24.82
N GLU A 66 3.97 -10.35 24.79
CA GLU A 66 4.22 -9.36 25.85
C GLU A 66 3.00 -8.47 26.15
N THR A 67 2.09 -8.30 25.20
CA THR A 67 0.92 -7.39 25.28
C THR A 67 -0.41 -8.14 25.31
N ASP A 68 -0.40 -9.40 25.78
CA ASP A 68 -1.57 -10.24 26.07
C ASP A 68 -2.48 -10.58 24.87
N ARG A 69 -1.99 -10.46 23.62
CA ARG A 69 -2.77 -10.85 22.44
C ARG A 69 -3.06 -12.34 22.41
N TYR A 70 -2.13 -13.19 22.84
CA TYR A 70 -2.37 -14.64 23.00
C TYR A 70 -3.27 -14.94 24.17
N THR A 71 -3.10 -14.23 25.29
CA THR A 71 -3.93 -14.36 26.50
C THR A 71 -5.42 -14.11 26.21
N ASN A 72 -5.77 -13.25 25.23
CA ASN A 72 -7.16 -13.08 24.80
C ASN A 72 -7.78 -14.40 24.33
N PHE A 73 -7.08 -15.16 23.49
CA PHE A 73 -7.54 -16.45 22.98
C PHE A 73 -7.61 -17.51 24.10
N GLU A 74 -6.59 -17.56 24.95
CA GLU A 74 -6.54 -18.49 26.09
C GLU A 74 -7.69 -18.25 27.06
N ASN A 75 -7.99 -16.99 27.38
CA ASN A 75 -9.12 -16.61 28.25
C ASN A 75 -10.48 -16.94 27.60
N ALA A 76 -10.63 -16.75 26.29
CA ALA A 76 -11.85 -17.12 25.59
C ALA A 76 -12.06 -18.65 25.62
N ALA A 77 -11.03 -19.44 25.39
CA ALA A 77 -11.09 -20.89 25.49
C ALA A 77 -11.39 -21.37 26.93
N ALA A 78 -10.75 -20.76 27.94
CA ALA A 78 -11.00 -21.08 29.35
C ALA A 78 -12.45 -20.78 29.73
N LYS A 79 -12.99 -19.62 29.33
CA LYS A 79 -14.40 -19.24 29.62
C LYS A 79 -15.39 -20.21 29.00
N MET A 80 -15.17 -20.63 27.76
CA MET A 80 -16.03 -21.64 27.12
C MET A 80 -16.02 -22.96 27.89
N ALA A 81 -14.83 -23.42 28.31
CA ALA A 81 -14.67 -24.64 29.07
C ALA A 81 -15.31 -24.56 30.48
N GLU A 82 -15.24 -23.40 31.15
CA GLU A 82 -15.90 -23.12 32.41
C GLU A 82 -17.42 -23.14 32.26
N THR A 83 -17.95 -22.42 31.27
CA THR A 83 -19.39 -22.36 30.99
C THR A 83 -19.96 -23.76 30.68
N ALA A 84 -19.24 -24.61 29.94
CA ALA A 84 -19.64 -25.98 29.68
C ALA A 84 -19.72 -26.86 30.93
N ARG A 85 -19.01 -26.51 32.01
CA ARG A 85 -19.07 -27.17 33.33
C ARG A 85 -20.07 -26.50 34.27
N GLY A 86 -20.78 -25.45 33.84
CA GLY A 86 -21.71 -24.69 34.66
C GLY A 86 -21.04 -23.69 35.61
N ASP A 87 -19.76 -23.39 35.41
CA ASP A 87 -19.01 -22.39 36.15
C ASP A 87 -18.96 -21.06 35.38
N ASN A 88 -19.46 -20.00 35.95
CA ASN A 88 -19.45 -18.65 35.39
C ASN A 88 -18.73 -17.64 36.31
N SER A 89 -17.92 -18.13 37.25
CA SER A 89 -17.28 -17.28 38.26
C SER A 89 -16.18 -16.38 37.72
N SER A 90 -15.49 -16.78 36.63
CA SER A 90 -14.40 -16.03 36.07
C SER A 90 -14.86 -14.78 35.32
N ASN A 91 -14.15 -13.68 35.58
CA ASN A 91 -14.39 -12.38 34.98
C ASN A 91 -13.16 -11.91 34.17
N TYR A 92 -12.93 -12.61 33.05
CA TYR A 92 -11.84 -12.25 32.13
C TYR A 92 -12.10 -10.88 31.48
N ARG A 93 -11.04 -10.16 31.13
CA ARG A 93 -11.13 -8.88 30.47
C ARG A 93 -10.28 -8.89 29.21
N PRO A 94 -10.82 -8.38 28.08
CA PRO A 94 -10.04 -8.21 26.86
C PRO A 94 -8.96 -7.14 27.03
N THR A 95 -7.98 -7.18 26.15
CA THR A 95 -7.01 -6.10 25.95
C THR A 95 -7.71 -4.79 25.57
N GLN A 96 -6.91 -3.72 25.38
CA GLN A 96 -7.43 -2.35 25.21
C GLN A 96 -8.40 -2.21 24.03
N PHE A 97 -8.18 -2.94 22.94
CA PHE A 97 -9.01 -2.82 21.74
C PHE A 97 -9.68 -4.16 21.38
N PRO A 98 -10.94 -4.14 20.91
CA PRO A 98 -11.67 -5.36 20.58
C PRO A 98 -11.16 -6.05 19.32
N PHE A 99 -10.21 -5.44 18.63
CA PHE A 99 -9.60 -5.94 17.40
C PHE A 99 -8.12 -6.35 17.57
N ASP A 100 -7.63 -6.42 18.80
CA ASP A 100 -6.23 -6.79 19.10
C ASP A 100 -5.88 -8.22 18.63
N ASP A 101 -6.86 -9.10 18.48
CA ASP A 101 -6.70 -10.43 17.87
C ASP A 101 -6.10 -10.33 16.45
N THR A 102 -6.38 -9.25 15.70
CA THR A 102 -5.90 -9.08 14.34
C THR A 102 -4.39 -8.89 14.24
N ASP A 103 -3.72 -8.45 15.30
CA ASP A 103 -2.26 -8.34 15.34
C ASP A 103 -1.61 -9.70 15.18
N VAL A 104 -2.21 -10.74 15.79
CA VAL A 104 -1.79 -12.14 15.64
C VAL A 104 -2.00 -12.62 14.20
N TYR A 105 -3.18 -12.37 13.63
CA TYR A 105 -3.51 -12.82 12.27
C TYR A 105 -2.61 -12.17 11.20
N LYS A 106 -2.36 -10.86 11.31
CA LYS A 106 -1.47 -10.12 10.40
C LYS A 106 0.00 -10.57 10.53
N THR A 107 0.45 -10.85 11.74
CA THR A 107 1.81 -11.34 11.97
C THR A 107 1.99 -12.74 11.36
N ILE A 108 1.00 -13.64 11.54
CA ILE A 108 0.98 -14.96 10.88
C ILE A 108 0.93 -14.81 9.35
N GLU A 109 0.17 -13.86 8.81
CA GLU A 109 0.12 -13.58 7.36
C GLU A 109 1.50 -13.25 6.81
N GLY A 110 2.20 -12.29 7.44
CA GLY A 110 3.56 -11.89 7.04
C GLY A 110 4.57 -13.03 7.17
N ALA A 111 4.54 -13.76 8.29
CA ALA A 111 5.38 -14.94 8.49
C ALA A 111 5.11 -16.03 7.46
N SER A 112 3.84 -16.23 7.07
CA SER A 112 3.45 -17.19 6.03
C SER A 112 3.97 -16.79 4.66
N TYR A 113 3.96 -15.50 4.31
CA TYR A 113 4.59 -15.03 3.08
C TYR A 113 6.10 -15.27 3.06
N LEU A 114 6.78 -15.12 4.21
CA LEU A 114 8.20 -15.48 4.30
C LEU A 114 8.41 -16.98 4.13
N LEU A 115 7.60 -17.83 4.75
CA LEU A 115 7.70 -19.29 4.61
C LEU A 115 7.56 -19.78 3.17
N GLN A 116 6.79 -19.07 2.32
CA GLN A 116 6.66 -19.40 0.90
C GLN A 116 7.96 -19.19 0.11
N THR A 117 8.81 -18.28 0.55
CA THR A 117 10.07 -17.91 -0.11
C THR A 117 11.32 -18.40 0.63
N TYR A 118 11.24 -18.51 1.95
CA TYR A 118 12.31 -18.90 2.87
C TYR A 118 11.77 -19.95 3.84
N PRO A 119 11.72 -21.25 3.45
CA PRO A 119 11.19 -22.32 4.31
C PRO A 119 11.96 -22.40 5.64
N ASP A 120 11.23 -22.36 6.75
CA ASP A 120 11.76 -22.46 8.11
C ASP A 120 10.84 -23.33 8.97
N ALA A 121 11.30 -24.53 9.29
CA ALA A 121 10.53 -25.50 10.08
C ALA A 121 10.28 -25.03 11.53
N LYS A 122 11.16 -24.21 12.10
CA LYS A 122 10.99 -23.70 13.46
C LYS A 122 9.90 -22.63 13.48
N LEU A 123 9.94 -21.69 12.53
CA LEU A 123 8.91 -20.68 12.38
C LEU A 123 7.54 -21.34 12.11
N GLN A 124 7.47 -22.35 11.24
CA GLN A 124 6.24 -23.08 10.99
C GLN A 124 5.70 -23.76 12.25
N ALA A 125 6.54 -24.47 13.00
CA ALA A 125 6.12 -25.11 14.26
C ALA A 125 5.65 -24.10 15.31
N TYR A 126 6.27 -22.92 15.38
CA TYR A 126 5.82 -21.84 16.24
C TYR A 126 4.44 -21.33 15.83
N ILE A 127 4.22 -21.05 14.55
CA ILE A 127 2.91 -20.65 14.02
C ILE A 127 1.86 -21.72 14.33
N ASP A 128 2.18 -23.00 14.14
CA ASP A 128 1.26 -24.11 14.44
C ASP A 128 0.85 -24.13 15.91
N SER A 129 1.75 -23.79 16.85
CA SER A 129 1.44 -23.68 18.29
C SER A 129 0.54 -22.49 18.60
N VAL A 130 0.74 -21.34 17.95
CA VAL A 130 -0.14 -20.18 18.07
C VAL A 130 -1.53 -20.50 17.50
N LEU A 131 -1.61 -21.23 16.39
CA LEU A 131 -2.87 -21.65 15.80
C LEU A 131 -3.65 -22.66 16.68
N ASP A 132 -2.99 -23.43 17.56
CA ASP A 132 -3.68 -24.24 18.57
C ASP A 132 -4.42 -23.38 19.58
N ILE A 133 -3.81 -22.27 20.02
CA ILE A 133 -4.43 -21.30 20.93
C ILE A 133 -5.63 -20.64 20.26
N VAL A 134 -5.46 -20.17 19.00
CA VAL A 134 -6.54 -19.56 18.21
C VAL A 134 -7.70 -20.54 18.00
N ALA A 135 -7.42 -21.79 17.64
CA ALA A 135 -8.44 -22.82 17.42
C ALA A 135 -9.25 -23.11 18.67
N ALA A 136 -8.62 -23.12 19.84
CA ALA A 136 -9.28 -23.38 21.13
C ALA A 136 -10.28 -22.27 21.50
N ALA A 137 -10.08 -21.04 21.01
CA ALA A 137 -10.96 -19.89 21.28
C ALA A 137 -12.18 -19.82 20.37
N GLN A 138 -12.30 -20.67 19.34
CA GLN A 138 -13.44 -20.65 18.43
C GLN A 138 -14.67 -21.32 19.03
N GLU A 139 -15.80 -20.61 19.05
CA GLU A 139 -17.06 -21.14 19.53
C GLU A 139 -17.58 -22.31 18.66
N PRO A 140 -18.42 -23.21 19.21
CA PRO A 140 -18.87 -24.43 18.50
C PRO A 140 -19.55 -24.15 17.16
N ASP A 141 -20.23 -23.01 17.02
CA ASP A 141 -20.93 -22.59 15.80
C ASP A 141 -20.03 -21.87 14.79
N GLY A 142 -18.74 -21.69 15.11
CA GLY A 142 -17.74 -21.08 14.25
C GLY A 142 -17.42 -19.62 14.55
N TYR A 143 -18.19 -18.95 15.41
CA TYR A 143 -17.87 -17.57 15.80
C TYR A 143 -16.50 -17.50 16.49
N LEU A 144 -15.69 -16.46 16.18
CA LEU A 144 -14.42 -16.23 16.84
C LEU A 144 -14.14 -14.73 16.99
N TYR A 145 -14.38 -14.22 18.18
CA TYR A 145 -14.13 -12.84 18.58
C TYR A 145 -13.92 -12.80 20.08
N THR A 146 -12.67 -12.79 20.53
CA THR A 146 -12.28 -13.00 21.93
C THR A 146 -12.83 -11.92 22.85
N ALA A 147 -12.87 -10.66 22.37
CA ALA A 147 -13.37 -9.50 23.11
C ALA A 147 -14.82 -9.65 23.62
N ARG A 148 -15.55 -10.65 23.10
CA ARG A 148 -16.87 -11.04 23.56
C ARG A 148 -16.87 -12.41 24.23
N THR A 149 -16.24 -13.41 23.60
CA THR A 149 -16.30 -14.81 24.04
C THR A 149 -15.77 -15.02 25.45
N MET A 150 -14.72 -14.27 25.85
CA MET A 150 -14.13 -14.39 27.18
C MET A 150 -15.03 -13.85 28.32
N ASN A 151 -16.02 -13.01 28.02
CA ASN A 151 -16.98 -12.51 29.00
C ASN A 151 -18.28 -12.07 28.29
N PRO A 152 -19.18 -13.01 27.94
CA PRO A 152 -20.37 -12.69 27.16
C PRO A 152 -21.38 -11.76 27.87
N GLU A 153 -21.36 -11.73 29.20
CA GLU A 153 -22.25 -10.86 30.00
C GLU A 153 -21.72 -9.43 30.09
N HIS A 154 -20.40 -9.28 30.12
CA HIS A 154 -19.69 -8.01 30.16
C HIS A 154 -18.58 -7.96 29.09
N PRO A 155 -18.94 -8.00 27.80
CA PRO A 155 -17.97 -7.96 26.72
C PRO A 155 -17.27 -6.61 26.69
N HIS A 156 -16.26 -6.46 25.82
CA HIS A 156 -15.63 -5.15 25.57
C HIS A 156 -16.70 -4.08 25.28
N ASP A 157 -16.52 -2.89 25.82
CA ASP A 157 -17.52 -1.79 25.74
C ASP A 157 -17.98 -1.46 24.31
N TRP A 158 -17.09 -1.64 23.34
CA TRP A 158 -17.38 -1.39 21.91
C TRP A 158 -18.15 -2.54 21.24
N SER A 159 -18.19 -3.73 21.84
CA SER A 159 -18.81 -4.93 21.24
C SER A 159 -20.34 -4.91 21.25
N GLY A 160 -20.96 -4.07 22.07
CA GLY A 160 -22.39 -4.09 22.28
C GLY A 160 -22.86 -5.33 23.06
N LYS A 161 -24.19 -5.41 23.34
CA LYS A 161 -24.78 -6.46 24.21
C LYS A 161 -24.94 -7.82 23.53
N THR A 162 -25.07 -7.86 22.22
CA THR A 162 -25.25 -9.08 21.43
C THR A 162 -24.27 -9.11 20.29
N ARG A 163 -23.99 -10.28 19.71
CA ARG A 163 -23.17 -10.40 18.49
C ARG A 163 -23.64 -9.40 17.44
N TRP A 164 -22.71 -8.74 16.79
CA TRP A 164 -22.90 -7.77 15.70
C TRP A 164 -23.56 -6.44 16.12
N ALA A 165 -23.96 -6.27 17.38
CA ALA A 165 -24.69 -5.05 17.78
C ALA A 165 -23.84 -3.77 17.67
N GLY A 166 -22.55 -3.87 17.81
CA GLY A 166 -21.58 -2.77 17.67
C GLY A 166 -20.87 -2.71 16.31
N GLU A 167 -21.19 -3.60 15.35
CA GLU A 167 -20.36 -3.80 14.17
C GLU A 167 -20.26 -2.56 13.27
N GLU A 168 -21.36 -1.89 13.01
CA GLU A 168 -21.34 -0.67 12.17
C GLU A 168 -20.67 0.54 12.87
N THR A 169 -20.27 0.40 14.13
CA THR A 169 -19.65 1.48 14.90
C THR A 169 -18.22 1.16 15.33
N GLY A 170 -18.02 0.18 16.21
CA GLY A 170 -16.73 -0.01 16.85
C GLY A 170 -16.34 -1.43 17.24
N SER A 171 -17.22 -2.45 17.15
CA SER A 171 -16.87 -3.81 17.61
C SER A 171 -15.80 -4.48 16.77
N HIS A 172 -15.78 -4.22 15.48
CA HIS A 172 -14.76 -4.78 14.57
C HIS A 172 -14.80 -6.32 14.45
N GLU A 173 -15.97 -6.94 14.62
CA GLU A 173 -16.13 -8.39 14.47
C GLU A 173 -15.78 -8.84 13.05
N LEU A 174 -16.27 -8.10 12.03
CA LEU A 174 -15.99 -8.36 10.63
C LEU A 174 -14.55 -7.94 10.21
N TYR A 175 -13.95 -6.97 10.91
CA TYR A 175 -12.53 -6.65 10.74
C TYR A 175 -11.63 -7.80 11.21
N ASN A 176 -11.99 -8.43 12.35
CA ASN A 176 -11.31 -9.64 12.83
C ASN A 176 -11.45 -10.79 11.82
N LEU A 177 -12.64 -11.04 11.27
CA LEU A 177 -12.84 -12.02 10.21
C LEU A 177 -11.93 -11.73 9.01
N GLY A 178 -11.92 -10.49 8.53
CA GLY A 178 -11.18 -10.12 7.33
C GLY A 178 -9.68 -10.43 7.45
N HIS A 179 -9.03 -9.99 8.54
CA HIS A 179 -7.61 -10.27 8.77
C HIS A 179 -7.34 -11.75 9.05
N MET A 180 -8.25 -12.45 9.71
CA MET A 180 -8.15 -13.90 9.89
C MET A 180 -8.13 -14.63 8.54
N VAL A 181 -9.06 -14.30 7.65
CA VAL A 181 -9.17 -14.92 6.31
C VAL A 181 -7.91 -14.65 5.48
N GLU A 182 -7.40 -13.42 5.48
CA GLU A 182 -6.15 -13.06 4.77
C GLU A 182 -4.97 -13.89 5.28
N GLY A 183 -4.78 -13.94 6.62
CA GLY A 183 -3.72 -14.73 7.25
C GLY A 183 -3.87 -16.23 7.00
N ALA A 184 -5.10 -16.75 7.05
CA ALA A 184 -5.39 -18.16 6.84
C ALA A 184 -5.11 -18.61 5.40
N ILE A 185 -5.44 -17.80 4.42
CA ILE A 185 -5.13 -18.07 3.00
C ILE A 185 -3.61 -18.05 2.79
N ALA A 186 -2.90 -17.06 3.34
CA ALA A 186 -1.45 -16.98 3.25
C ALA A 186 -0.77 -18.23 3.86
N HIS A 187 -1.24 -18.67 5.03
CA HIS A 187 -0.72 -19.85 5.71
C HIS A 187 -1.00 -21.14 4.91
N TYR A 188 -2.22 -21.30 4.37
CA TYR A 188 -2.55 -22.44 3.51
C TYR A 188 -1.68 -22.49 2.25
N GLN A 189 -1.45 -21.35 1.60
CA GLN A 189 -0.61 -21.25 0.42
C GLN A 189 0.87 -21.55 0.73
N ALA A 190 1.34 -21.20 1.94
CA ALA A 190 2.70 -21.45 2.38
C ALA A 190 2.98 -22.93 2.71
N THR A 191 2.05 -23.57 3.41
CA THR A 191 2.30 -24.85 4.10
C THR A 191 1.46 -26.01 3.56
N GLY A 192 0.38 -25.71 2.84
CA GLY A 192 -0.66 -26.70 2.47
C GLY A 192 -1.54 -27.13 3.66
N SER A 193 -1.25 -26.67 4.90
CA SER A 193 -2.04 -26.97 6.08
C SER A 193 -3.38 -26.23 6.04
N ARG A 194 -4.45 -26.98 6.25
CA ARG A 194 -5.81 -26.41 6.32
C ARG A 194 -6.18 -25.88 7.71
N LYS A 195 -5.33 -26.09 8.72
CA LYS A 195 -5.68 -25.78 10.13
C LYS A 195 -6.26 -24.36 10.29
N PHE A 196 -5.50 -23.33 9.86
CA PHE A 196 -5.96 -21.96 9.95
C PHE A 196 -7.10 -21.64 8.96
N LEU A 197 -7.02 -22.20 7.75
CA LEU A 197 -8.06 -22.02 6.75
C LEU A 197 -9.42 -22.57 7.21
N ASP A 198 -9.43 -23.74 7.87
CA ASP A 198 -10.69 -24.32 8.38
C ASP A 198 -11.29 -23.50 9.54
N ILE A 199 -10.46 -22.89 10.41
CA ILE A 199 -10.91 -21.92 11.42
C ILE A 199 -11.57 -20.72 10.74
N ALA A 200 -10.91 -20.11 9.75
CA ALA A 200 -11.41 -18.96 9.03
C ALA A 200 -12.70 -19.26 8.24
N ILE A 201 -12.77 -20.44 7.59
CA ILE A 201 -13.98 -20.94 6.90
C ILE A 201 -15.15 -21.06 7.87
N ARG A 202 -14.95 -21.64 9.06
CA ARG A 202 -16.02 -21.78 10.06
C ARG A 202 -16.54 -20.41 10.52
N TYR A 203 -15.64 -19.42 10.68
CA TYR A 203 -16.08 -18.06 11.03
C TYR A 203 -16.79 -17.36 9.87
N ALA A 204 -16.28 -17.48 8.64
CA ALA A 204 -16.96 -16.96 7.46
C ALA A 204 -18.34 -17.61 7.25
N ASP A 205 -18.47 -18.92 7.52
CA ASP A 205 -19.75 -19.63 7.47
C ASP A 205 -20.73 -19.15 8.56
N CYS A 206 -20.23 -18.82 9.75
CA CYS A 206 -21.03 -18.20 10.81
C CYS A 206 -21.58 -16.84 10.34
N VAL A 207 -20.74 -16.01 9.72
CA VAL A 207 -21.14 -14.71 9.17
C VAL A 207 -22.20 -14.88 8.09
N CYS A 208 -21.98 -15.71 7.07
CA CYS A 208 -22.96 -15.97 5.99
C CYS A 208 -24.28 -16.56 6.50
N ARG A 209 -24.29 -17.23 7.67
CA ARG A 209 -25.50 -17.76 8.30
C ARG A 209 -26.29 -16.68 9.07
N GLU A 210 -25.59 -15.73 9.71
CA GLU A 210 -26.20 -14.75 10.62
C GLU A 210 -26.46 -13.39 9.95
N ILE A 211 -25.76 -13.07 8.87
CA ILE A 211 -25.88 -11.80 8.13
C ILE A 211 -26.46 -12.08 6.73
N GLY A 212 -27.40 -11.25 6.31
CA GLY A 212 -28.09 -11.43 5.02
C GLY A 212 -29.52 -10.91 5.02
N TYR A 213 -30.32 -11.39 4.06
CA TYR A 213 -31.72 -10.99 3.91
C TYR A 213 -32.72 -12.08 4.33
N GLY A 214 -32.26 -13.17 4.90
CA GLY A 214 -33.14 -14.23 5.39
C GLY A 214 -33.91 -13.81 6.63
N PRO A 215 -35.00 -14.56 7.01
CA PRO A 215 -35.90 -14.18 8.10
C PRO A 215 -35.19 -14.07 9.45
N ASP A 216 -34.14 -14.83 9.71
CA ASP A 216 -33.40 -14.83 10.97
C ASP A 216 -32.02 -14.16 10.84
N GLN A 217 -31.73 -13.51 9.68
CA GLN A 217 -30.48 -12.83 9.42
C GLN A 217 -30.59 -11.34 9.72
N LYS A 218 -29.43 -10.72 10.02
CA LYS A 218 -29.30 -9.28 10.22
C LYS A 218 -28.79 -8.61 8.96
N VAL A 219 -29.37 -7.48 8.59
CA VAL A 219 -28.82 -6.62 7.53
C VAL A 219 -27.89 -5.60 8.19
N LEU A 220 -26.60 -5.77 8.02
CA LEU A 220 -25.57 -4.88 8.53
C LEU A 220 -24.34 -4.89 7.59
N VAL A 221 -23.41 -3.99 7.85
CA VAL A 221 -22.19 -3.83 7.05
C VAL A 221 -20.98 -3.63 7.97
N PRO A 222 -19.75 -3.98 7.51
CA PRO A 222 -18.54 -3.72 8.28
C PRO A 222 -18.40 -2.22 8.64
N GLY A 223 -18.21 -1.94 9.92
CA GLY A 223 -17.83 -0.60 10.38
C GLY A 223 -16.43 -0.27 9.96
N HIS A 224 -15.50 -1.20 10.09
CA HIS A 224 -14.17 -1.13 9.48
C HIS A 224 -14.02 -2.19 8.38
N GLN A 225 -13.85 -1.74 7.15
CA GLN A 225 -13.74 -2.59 5.97
C GLN A 225 -12.43 -3.39 5.98
N ILE A 226 -12.47 -4.56 5.47
CA ILE A 226 -11.49 -5.55 5.03
C ILE A 226 -12.19 -6.87 4.67
N ALA A 227 -13.35 -7.15 5.31
CA ALA A 227 -14.09 -8.39 5.09
C ALA A 227 -14.45 -8.58 3.62
N GLU A 228 -14.77 -7.51 2.91
CA GLU A 228 -15.19 -7.54 1.50
C GLU A 228 -14.08 -8.10 0.59
N MET A 229 -12.86 -7.58 0.71
CA MET A 229 -11.73 -8.09 -0.07
C MET A 229 -11.28 -9.48 0.38
N ALA A 230 -11.34 -9.77 1.67
CA ALA A 230 -10.95 -11.06 2.23
C ALA A 230 -11.92 -12.18 1.81
N LEU A 231 -13.22 -11.94 1.84
CA LEU A 231 -14.24 -12.90 1.40
C LEU A 231 -14.19 -13.12 -0.11
N ALA A 232 -13.93 -12.09 -0.92
CA ALA A 232 -13.69 -12.23 -2.35
C ALA A 232 -12.48 -13.15 -2.62
N LYS A 233 -11.40 -13.01 -1.85
CA LYS A 233 -10.22 -13.86 -1.91
C LYS A 233 -10.51 -15.29 -1.42
N LEU A 234 -11.34 -15.45 -0.37
CA LEU A 234 -11.78 -16.75 0.11
C LEU A 234 -12.58 -17.51 -0.96
N TYR A 235 -13.46 -16.81 -1.71
CA TYR A 235 -14.13 -17.39 -2.87
C TYR A 235 -13.14 -17.92 -3.91
N LEU A 236 -12.07 -17.17 -4.22
CA LEU A 236 -11.07 -17.63 -5.19
C LEU A 236 -10.33 -18.89 -4.75
N VAL A 237 -10.13 -19.07 -3.44
CA VAL A 237 -9.44 -20.26 -2.88
C VAL A 237 -10.36 -21.47 -2.74
N THR A 238 -11.62 -21.24 -2.33
CA THR A 238 -12.56 -22.34 -2.02
C THR A 238 -13.48 -22.70 -3.19
N GLY A 239 -13.76 -21.76 -4.09
CA GLY A 239 -14.80 -21.88 -5.12
C GLY A 239 -16.22 -21.65 -4.61
N GLU A 240 -16.42 -21.43 -3.30
CA GLU A 240 -17.72 -21.29 -2.66
C GLU A 240 -18.31 -19.89 -2.88
N LYS A 241 -19.30 -19.81 -3.77
CA LYS A 241 -19.92 -18.54 -4.20
C LYS A 241 -20.50 -17.70 -3.05
N LYS A 242 -20.94 -18.32 -1.97
CA LYS A 242 -21.53 -17.64 -0.80
C LYS A 242 -20.62 -16.54 -0.25
N TYR A 243 -19.29 -16.72 -0.28
CA TYR A 243 -18.33 -15.71 0.21
C TYR A 243 -18.26 -14.49 -0.71
N LEU A 244 -18.33 -14.68 -2.03
CA LEU A 244 -18.41 -13.55 -2.97
C LEU A 244 -19.76 -12.83 -2.85
N ASP A 245 -20.85 -13.58 -2.66
CA ASP A 245 -22.20 -13.02 -2.46
C ASP A 245 -22.24 -12.19 -1.18
N GLU A 246 -21.60 -12.65 -0.09
CA GLU A 246 -21.52 -11.91 1.17
C GLU A 246 -20.65 -10.64 1.04
N ALA A 247 -19.49 -10.72 0.36
CA ALA A 247 -18.68 -9.55 0.06
C ALA A 247 -19.49 -8.47 -0.71
N LYS A 248 -20.27 -8.92 -1.70
CA LYS A 248 -21.14 -8.04 -2.47
C LYS A 248 -22.30 -7.49 -1.62
N LEU A 249 -22.88 -8.29 -0.75
CA LEU A 249 -23.94 -7.87 0.17
C LEU A 249 -23.48 -6.70 1.06
N PHE A 250 -22.27 -6.79 1.63
CA PHE A 250 -21.71 -5.71 2.43
C PHE A 250 -21.58 -4.41 1.62
N LEU A 251 -21.04 -4.48 0.42
CA LEU A 251 -20.90 -3.30 -0.46
C LEU A 251 -22.25 -2.75 -0.91
N ASP A 252 -23.19 -3.62 -1.29
CA ASP A 252 -24.53 -3.21 -1.75
C ASP A 252 -25.35 -2.52 -0.64
N ASN A 253 -25.10 -2.88 0.62
CA ASN A 253 -25.82 -2.31 1.77
C ASN A 253 -25.08 -1.10 2.39
N LYS A 254 -23.79 -0.93 2.13
CA LYS A 254 -23.05 0.23 2.63
C LYS A 254 -23.69 1.52 2.14
N GLY A 255 -24.02 2.40 3.06
CA GLY A 255 -24.79 3.60 2.80
C GLY A 255 -26.30 3.37 2.64
N LYS A 256 -26.85 2.18 2.95
CA LYS A 256 -28.30 1.88 2.96
C LYS A 256 -28.82 1.41 4.32
N THR A 257 -27.95 1.09 5.26
CA THR A 257 -28.33 0.84 6.67
C THR A 257 -28.77 2.12 7.37
N ALA A 258 -29.12 2.08 8.64
CA ALA A 258 -29.51 3.29 9.40
C ALA A 258 -28.35 4.30 9.56
N ARG A 259 -27.10 3.81 9.54
CA ARG A 259 -25.92 4.66 9.70
C ARG A 259 -25.64 5.47 8.43
N ARG A 260 -25.37 6.76 8.61
CA ARG A 260 -24.99 7.72 7.55
C ARG A 260 -23.84 8.58 8.06
N ASP A 261 -22.61 8.11 7.82
CA ASP A 261 -21.40 8.78 8.33
C ASP A 261 -20.29 8.73 7.30
N LYS A 262 -19.64 9.88 7.06
CA LYS A 262 -18.46 9.95 6.19
C LYS A 262 -17.29 9.13 6.76
N TYR A 263 -17.18 9.04 8.09
CA TYR A 263 -16.07 8.39 8.77
C TYR A 263 -15.84 6.94 8.29
N ASP A 264 -16.90 6.16 8.13
CA ASP A 264 -16.88 4.77 7.70
C ASP A 264 -17.41 4.57 6.25
N GLN A 265 -17.47 5.64 5.45
CA GLN A 265 -17.95 5.66 4.06
C GLN A 265 -19.42 5.24 3.90
N SER A 266 -20.25 5.33 4.97
CA SER A 266 -21.68 4.99 4.92
C SER A 266 -22.58 6.18 4.56
N HIS A 267 -22.02 7.35 4.25
CA HIS A 267 -22.77 8.57 3.94
C HIS A 267 -23.64 8.46 2.68
N LEU A 268 -23.23 7.66 1.69
CA LEU A 268 -23.92 7.36 0.44
C LEU A 268 -23.75 5.88 0.07
N PRO A 269 -24.65 5.30 -0.74
CA PRO A 269 -24.39 4.02 -1.40
C PRO A 269 -23.05 4.04 -2.14
N VAL A 270 -22.27 2.97 -2.08
CA VAL A 270 -20.89 2.98 -2.61
C VAL A 270 -20.83 3.34 -4.10
N ILE A 271 -21.82 2.91 -4.90
CA ILE A 271 -21.88 3.21 -6.35
C ILE A 271 -22.23 4.66 -6.67
N GLU A 272 -22.65 5.46 -5.70
CA GLU A 272 -22.98 6.88 -5.82
C GLU A 272 -21.85 7.78 -5.30
N GLN A 273 -20.81 7.20 -4.68
CA GLN A 273 -19.70 7.95 -4.13
C GLN A 273 -18.75 8.43 -5.24
N THR A 274 -18.29 9.66 -5.11
CA THR A 274 -17.37 10.32 -6.07
C THR A 274 -16.16 10.94 -5.41
N GLU A 275 -16.07 10.91 -4.08
CA GLU A 275 -15.02 11.53 -3.30
C GLU A 275 -14.42 10.54 -2.28
N ALA A 276 -13.14 10.64 -2.01
CA ALA A 276 -12.49 9.93 -0.93
C ALA A 276 -12.77 10.63 0.40
N VAL A 277 -13.48 9.98 1.32
CA VAL A 277 -13.92 10.59 2.59
C VAL A 277 -13.66 9.67 3.77
N GLY A 278 -13.63 10.25 4.97
CA GLY A 278 -13.57 9.54 6.24
C GLY A 278 -12.22 8.90 6.51
N HIS A 279 -12.22 7.85 7.34
CA HIS A 279 -11.01 7.15 7.74
C HIS A 279 -10.31 6.51 6.53
N ALA A 280 -9.03 6.83 6.32
CA ALA A 280 -8.35 6.52 5.06
C ALA A 280 -8.08 5.02 4.86
N VAL A 281 -7.82 4.26 5.93
CA VAL A 281 -7.61 2.80 5.83
C VAL A 281 -8.91 2.10 5.47
N ARG A 282 -10.02 2.44 6.16
CA ARG A 282 -11.37 1.92 5.84
C ARG A 282 -11.72 2.16 4.38
N ALA A 283 -11.48 3.39 3.90
CA ALA A 283 -11.71 3.78 2.53
C ALA A 283 -10.91 2.94 1.53
N GLY A 284 -9.58 2.86 1.69
CA GLY A 284 -8.73 2.10 0.77
C GLY A 284 -9.02 0.60 0.76
N TYR A 285 -9.41 0.02 1.90
CA TYR A 285 -9.83 -1.38 1.94
C TYR A 285 -11.19 -1.59 1.25
N MET A 286 -12.16 -0.66 1.44
CA MET A 286 -13.43 -0.69 0.73
C MET A 286 -13.22 -0.59 -0.80
N TYR A 287 -12.41 0.36 -1.26
CA TYR A 287 -12.12 0.53 -2.70
C TYR A 287 -11.45 -0.73 -3.28
N SER A 288 -10.57 -1.37 -2.51
CA SER A 288 -9.98 -2.67 -2.88
C SER A 288 -11.03 -3.77 -3.00
N GLY A 289 -11.94 -3.88 -2.02
CA GLY A 289 -13.06 -4.83 -2.06
C GLY A 289 -14.03 -4.56 -3.23
N MET A 290 -14.34 -3.29 -3.51
CA MET A 290 -15.16 -2.90 -4.67
C MET A 290 -14.51 -3.35 -5.98
N ALA A 291 -13.19 -3.20 -6.13
CA ALA A 291 -12.46 -3.66 -7.31
C ALA A 291 -12.49 -5.19 -7.44
N ASP A 292 -12.28 -5.92 -6.33
CA ASP A 292 -12.33 -7.38 -6.33
C ASP A 292 -13.72 -7.91 -6.70
N VAL A 293 -14.77 -7.36 -6.09
CA VAL A 293 -16.17 -7.75 -6.40
C VAL A 293 -16.55 -7.38 -7.83
N ALA A 294 -16.16 -6.18 -8.31
CA ALA A 294 -16.37 -5.79 -9.70
C ALA A 294 -15.75 -6.78 -10.69
N ALA A 295 -14.48 -7.14 -10.48
CA ALA A 295 -13.76 -8.07 -11.35
C ALA A 295 -14.40 -9.46 -11.36
N LEU A 296 -14.88 -9.95 -10.20
CA LEU A 296 -15.41 -11.31 -10.04
C LEU A 296 -16.90 -11.44 -10.39
N THR A 297 -17.65 -10.33 -10.45
CA THR A 297 -19.06 -10.31 -10.80
C THR A 297 -19.35 -9.69 -12.15
N GLY A 298 -18.44 -8.89 -12.70
CA GLY A 298 -18.65 -8.09 -13.90
C GLY A 298 -19.49 -6.83 -13.66
N ASP A 299 -19.64 -6.39 -12.41
CA ASP A 299 -20.46 -5.22 -12.07
C ASP A 299 -19.68 -3.91 -12.27
N GLU A 300 -19.85 -3.30 -13.41
CA GLU A 300 -19.18 -2.04 -13.80
C GLU A 300 -19.60 -0.82 -12.96
N SER A 301 -20.68 -0.90 -12.19
CA SER A 301 -21.09 0.24 -11.34
C SER A 301 -20.08 0.55 -10.26
N TYR A 302 -19.43 -0.49 -9.70
CA TYR A 302 -18.34 -0.31 -8.76
C TYR A 302 -17.10 0.29 -9.43
N VAL A 303 -16.77 -0.15 -10.66
CA VAL A 303 -15.61 0.39 -11.40
C VAL A 303 -15.77 1.89 -11.62
N ARG A 304 -16.96 2.34 -12.10
CA ARG A 304 -17.22 3.79 -12.28
C ARG A 304 -17.10 4.58 -10.98
N ALA A 305 -17.60 4.05 -9.88
CA ALA A 305 -17.50 4.72 -8.58
C ALA A 305 -16.04 4.83 -8.11
N ILE A 306 -15.28 3.74 -8.21
CA ILE A 306 -13.87 3.73 -7.80
C ILE A 306 -13.03 4.66 -8.65
N ASP A 307 -13.28 4.72 -9.96
CA ASP A 307 -12.56 5.62 -10.88
C ASP A 307 -12.80 7.09 -10.50
N ASN A 308 -14.03 7.49 -10.22
CA ASN A 308 -14.35 8.85 -9.76
C ASN A 308 -13.69 9.17 -8.40
N ILE A 309 -13.76 8.23 -7.45
CA ILE A 309 -13.12 8.38 -6.14
C ILE A 309 -11.60 8.50 -6.28
N TRP A 310 -10.98 7.68 -7.16
CA TRP A 310 -9.55 7.72 -7.40
C TRP A 310 -9.13 9.07 -8.01
N ASP A 311 -9.88 9.60 -8.97
CA ASP A 311 -9.62 10.92 -9.57
C ASP A 311 -9.66 12.04 -8.51
N ASN A 312 -10.61 11.99 -7.56
CA ASN A 312 -10.67 12.92 -6.45
C ASN A 312 -9.47 12.71 -5.48
N MET A 313 -9.23 11.47 -5.05
CA MET A 313 -8.17 11.13 -4.08
C MET A 313 -6.79 11.54 -4.59
N VAL A 314 -6.42 11.11 -5.80
CA VAL A 314 -5.09 11.36 -6.36
C VAL A 314 -4.95 12.79 -6.88
N GLY A 315 -6.05 13.41 -7.29
CA GLY A 315 -6.04 14.79 -7.81
C GLY A 315 -6.09 15.88 -6.74
N ARG A 316 -6.52 15.57 -5.51
CA ARG A 316 -6.82 16.62 -4.52
C ARG A 316 -6.47 16.28 -3.07
N ARG A 317 -6.33 14.99 -2.71
CA ARG A 317 -6.26 14.53 -1.30
C ARG A 317 -5.07 13.62 -0.99
N MET A 318 -4.14 13.44 -1.96
CA MET A 318 -2.95 12.63 -1.79
C MET A 318 -1.72 13.51 -1.56
N TYR A 319 -0.87 13.13 -0.62
CA TYR A 319 0.41 13.78 -0.37
C TYR A 319 1.46 13.42 -1.41
N LEU A 320 2.48 14.26 -1.55
CA LEU A 320 3.60 14.01 -2.47
C LEU A 320 4.30 12.67 -2.21
N THR A 321 4.31 12.20 -0.98
CA THR A 321 4.85 10.90 -0.57
C THR A 321 3.96 9.70 -0.95
N GLY A 322 2.80 9.93 -1.58
CA GLY A 322 1.79 8.91 -1.81
C GLY A 322 0.98 8.55 -0.56
N GLY A 323 1.21 9.23 0.57
CA GLY A 323 0.38 9.13 1.76
C GLY A 323 -1.02 9.68 1.53
N ILE A 324 -2.01 9.14 2.23
CA ILE A 324 -3.40 9.60 2.21
C ILE A 324 -3.93 9.75 3.63
N GLY A 325 -4.97 10.59 3.80
CA GLY A 325 -5.51 10.89 5.13
C GLY A 325 -4.77 12.03 5.82
N SER A 326 -5.28 13.25 5.70
CA SER A 326 -4.62 14.47 6.20
C SER A 326 -4.94 14.79 7.65
N SER A 327 -6.10 14.31 8.16
CA SER A 327 -6.62 14.66 9.48
C SER A 327 -6.34 13.58 10.52
N GLY A 328 -5.70 13.94 11.64
CA GLY A 328 -5.51 13.06 12.79
C GLY A 328 -6.77 12.89 13.66
N SER A 329 -7.77 13.78 13.54
CA SER A 329 -8.97 13.69 14.37
C SER A 329 -9.91 12.55 13.99
N ASN A 330 -9.87 12.12 12.73
CA ASN A 330 -10.65 11.02 12.18
C ASN A 330 -9.78 10.01 11.42
N GLU A 331 -8.47 10.10 11.53
CA GLU A 331 -7.49 9.24 10.84
C GLU A 331 -7.75 9.19 9.31
N GLY A 332 -8.19 10.32 8.73
CA GLY A 332 -8.82 10.27 7.44
C GLY A 332 -8.66 11.51 6.57
N PHE A 333 -9.44 11.52 5.51
CA PHE A 333 -9.48 12.60 4.55
C PHE A 333 -10.16 13.84 5.13
N SER A 334 -9.59 15.01 4.86
CA SER A 334 -10.22 16.32 5.01
C SER A 334 -10.75 16.86 3.67
N GLU A 335 -10.96 18.15 3.57
CA GLU A 335 -11.46 18.78 2.34
C GLU A 335 -10.43 18.72 1.20
N ASP A 336 -10.86 18.98 -0.03
CA ASP A 336 -9.99 19.05 -1.20
C ASP A 336 -8.86 20.07 -1.00
N TYR A 337 -7.62 19.66 -1.30
CA TYR A 337 -6.40 20.45 -1.17
C TYR A 337 -6.00 20.85 0.27
N ASP A 338 -6.68 20.32 1.29
CA ASP A 338 -6.30 20.46 2.68
C ASP A 338 -5.26 19.40 3.05
N LEU A 339 -3.99 19.73 2.85
CA LEU A 339 -2.83 18.85 3.00
C LEU A 339 -1.78 19.46 3.94
N PRO A 340 -2.09 19.55 5.25
CA PRO A 340 -1.16 20.13 6.24
C PRO A 340 0.12 19.28 6.36
N ASN A 341 1.30 19.94 6.44
CA ASN A 341 2.58 19.22 6.48
C ASN A 341 2.91 18.67 7.87
N MET A 342 2.88 19.50 8.90
CA MET A 342 3.24 19.12 10.26
C MET A 342 2.19 18.23 10.94
N ASN A 343 0.92 18.50 10.66
CA ASN A 343 -0.21 17.77 11.23
C ASN A 343 -0.80 16.73 10.25
N GLY A 344 -0.16 16.52 9.11
CA GLY A 344 -0.56 15.51 8.14
C GLY A 344 -0.49 14.12 8.76
N TYR A 345 -1.63 13.46 8.90
CA TYR A 345 -1.67 12.16 9.57
C TYR A 345 -0.95 11.09 8.75
N CYS A 346 -1.31 10.94 7.47
CA CYS A 346 -0.61 10.05 6.52
C CYS A 346 -0.25 8.71 7.16
N GLU A 347 -1.26 8.00 7.66
CA GLU A 347 -1.05 6.75 8.38
C GLU A 347 -0.32 5.71 7.53
N THR A 348 0.60 4.97 8.13
CA THR A 348 1.32 3.87 7.47
C THR A 348 0.35 2.84 6.85
N CYS A 349 -0.72 2.46 7.57
CA CYS A 349 -1.75 1.56 7.04
C CYS A 349 -2.49 2.15 5.85
N ALA A 350 -2.74 3.46 5.85
CA ALA A 350 -3.40 4.14 4.74
C ALA A 350 -2.52 4.17 3.47
N ALA A 351 -1.20 4.35 3.62
CA ALA A 351 -0.27 4.23 2.50
C ALA A 351 -0.26 2.80 1.92
N ILE A 352 -0.32 1.76 2.76
CA ILE A 352 -0.46 0.36 2.33
C ILE A 352 -1.81 0.14 1.61
N ALA A 353 -2.91 0.67 2.15
CA ALA A 353 -4.23 0.56 1.51
C ALA A 353 -4.27 1.26 0.15
N ASN A 354 -3.56 2.40 0.00
CA ASN A 354 -3.38 3.08 -1.28
C ASN A 354 -2.65 2.20 -2.31
N VAL A 355 -1.62 1.46 -1.90
CA VAL A 355 -0.94 0.46 -2.75
C VAL A 355 -1.91 -0.63 -3.19
N TYR A 356 -2.71 -1.20 -2.27
CA TYR A 356 -3.68 -2.25 -2.59
C TYR A 356 -4.74 -1.78 -3.59
N THR A 357 -5.28 -0.58 -3.40
CA THR A 357 -6.28 0.03 -4.31
C THR A 357 -5.68 0.24 -5.70
N ASN A 358 -4.52 0.88 -5.79
CA ASN A 358 -3.89 1.17 -7.08
C ASN A 358 -3.48 -0.08 -7.85
N TYR A 359 -3.02 -1.13 -7.15
CA TYR A 359 -2.70 -2.39 -7.82
C TYR A 359 -3.94 -3.05 -8.44
N ARG A 360 -5.07 -3.06 -7.73
CA ARG A 360 -6.34 -3.60 -8.24
C ARG A 360 -6.87 -2.81 -9.42
N LEU A 361 -6.78 -1.49 -9.38
CA LEU A 361 -7.14 -0.62 -10.50
C LEU A 361 -6.23 -0.88 -11.71
N PHE A 362 -4.94 -1.11 -11.49
CA PHE A 362 -4.05 -1.57 -12.55
C PHE A 362 -4.49 -2.92 -13.14
N LEU A 363 -4.86 -3.89 -12.32
CA LEU A 363 -5.34 -5.20 -12.79
C LEU A 363 -6.65 -5.08 -13.60
N LEU A 364 -7.51 -4.12 -13.29
CA LEU A 364 -8.73 -3.81 -14.05
C LEU A 364 -8.40 -3.11 -15.39
N HIS A 365 -7.61 -2.06 -15.36
CA HIS A 365 -7.43 -1.15 -16.50
C HIS A 365 -6.17 -1.42 -17.33
N GLY A 366 -5.08 -1.89 -16.72
CA GLY A 366 -3.78 -2.08 -17.37
C GLY A 366 -3.05 -0.78 -17.68
N ASP A 367 -3.35 0.32 -16.95
CA ASP A 367 -2.75 1.63 -17.13
C ASP A 367 -1.64 1.87 -16.09
N SER A 368 -0.49 2.37 -16.54
CA SER A 368 0.68 2.64 -15.69
C SER A 368 0.44 3.73 -14.65
N LYS A 369 -0.55 4.61 -14.84
CA LYS A 369 -0.87 5.69 -13.89
C LYS A 369 -1.12 5.17 -12.48
N TYR A 370 -1.72 4.00 -12.36
CA TYR A 370 -1.95 3.34 -11.08
C TYR A 370 -0.64 2.80 -10.47
N ILE A 371 0.24 2.26 -11.32
CA ILE A 371 1.56 1.82 -10.86
C ILE A 371 2.46 3.01 -10.48
N ASP A 372 2.31 4.16 -11.13
CA ASP A 372 3.05 5.38 -10.77
C ASP A 372 2.66 5.88 -9.36
N VAL A 373 1.37 5.84 -9.01
CA VAL A 373 0.90 6.15 -7.64
C VAL A 373 1.35 5.08 -6.65
N LEU A 374 1.23 3.80 -7.01
CA LEU A 374 1.69 2.67 -6.19
C LEU A 374 3.19 2.78 -5.88
N GLU A 375 4.01 3.03 -6.88
CA GLU A 375 5.46 3.18 -6.72
C GLU A 375 5.79 4.35 -5.78
N ARG A 376 5.15 5.49 -5.95
CA ARG A 376 5.33 6.66 -5.10
C ARG A 376 4.98 6.36 -3.64
N ALA A 377 3.82 5.74 -3.38
CA ALA A 377 3.42 5.32 -2.04
C ALA A 377 4.40 4.31 -1.46
N LEU A 378 4.80 3.32 -2.24
CA LEU A 378 5.69 2.23 -1.83
C LEU A 378 7.08 2.75 -1.41
N TYR A 379 7.71 3.59 -2.22
CA TYR A 379 9.07 4.09 -1.99
C TYR A 379 9.15 5.25 -0.98
N ASN A 380 8.03 5.83 -0.58
CA ASN A 380 8.00 6.95 0.37
C ASN A 380 7.06 6.67 1.55
N GLY A 381 5.75 6.78 1.38
CA GLY A 381 4.77 6.70 2.47
C GLY A 381 4.74 5.35 3.21
N VAL A 382 4.96 4.23 2.52
CA VAL A 382 4.96 2.89 3.15
C VAL A 382 6.25 2.63 3.90
N ILE A 383 7.41 2.73 3.23
CA ILE A 383 8.69 2.34 3.85
C ILE A 383 9.22 3.35 4.86
N SER A 384 8.67 4.58 4.92
CA SER A 384 8.93 5.48 6.05
C SER A 384 8.29 4.98 7.34
N GLY A 385 7.22 4.20 7.24
CA GLY A 385 6.49 3.60 8.35
C GLY A 385 7.28 2.58 9.17
N VAL A 386 8.43 2.12 8.69
CA VAL A 386 9.32 1.19 9.39
C VAL A 386 10.75 1.70 9.37
N SER A 387 11.48 1.53 10.47
CA SER A 387 12.90 1.93 10.57
C SER A 387 13.77 1.11 9.62
N LEU A 388 14.95 1.65 9.30
CA LEU A 388 15.92 0.99 8.43
C LEU A 388 16.39 -0.37 8.98
N ASP A 389 16.44 -0.51 10.29
CA ASP A 389 16.78 -1.76 10.99
C ASP A 389 15.57 -2.71 11.17
N GLY A 390 14.34 -2.24 10.92
CA GLY A 390 13.12 -3.01 11.04
C GLY A 390 12.51 -3.11 12.43
N GLY A 391 13.09 -2.44 13.44
CA GLY A 391 12.73 -2.59 14.86
C GLY A 391 11.83 -1.49 15.43
N ALA A 392 11.52 -0.46 14.66
CA ALA A 392 10.67 0.65 15.10
C ALA A 392 9.77 1.19 13.98
N PHE A 393 8.65 1.82 14.35
CA PHE A 393 7.58 2.15 13.42
C PHE A 393 7.09 3.57 13.61
N PHE A 394 6.60 4.18 12.51
CA PHE A 394 5.71 5.31 12.54
C PHE A 394 4.25 4.87 12.43
N TYR A 395 3.38 5.53 13.15
CA TYR A 395 1.94 5.52 12.92
C TYR A 395 1.59 6.61 11.90
N PRO A 396 1.66 7.94 12.23
CA PRO A 396 1.59 9.02 11.26
C PRO A 396 2.94 9.25 10.57
N ASN A 397 2.90 9.73 9.33
CA ASN A 397 4.07 10.05 8.51
C ASN A 397 4.00 11.51 8.00
N PRO A 398 4.26 12.53 8.85
CA PRO A 398 4.15 13.92 8.50
C PRO A 398 5.25 14.36 7.51
N LEU A 399 4.98 15.44 6.77
CA LEU A 399 5.94 16.03 5.85
C LEU A 399 6.75 17.18 6.46
N GLU A 400 6.45 17.53 7.70
CA GLU A 400 7.19 18.51 8.53
C GLU A 400 7.21 18.03 9.97
N SER A 401 8.33 18.21 10.68
CA SER A 401 8.47 17.92 12.10
C SER A 401 9.32 19.01 12.78
N HIS A 402 8.95 19.35 14.02
CA HIS A 402 9.72 20.21 14.89
C HIS A 402 10.32 19.42 16.08
N GLY A 403 10.50 18.11 15.89
CA GLY A 403 11.07 17.22 16.90
C GLY A 403 10.04 16.37 17.67
N GLN A 404 8.75 16.54 17.39
CA GLN A 404 7.67 15.82 18.09
C GLN A 404 7.44 14.40 17.57
N HIS A 405 7.96 14.03 16.39
CA HIS A 405 7.77 12.72 15.79
C HIS A 405 9.01 11.84 15.96
N GLN A 406 8.80 10.66 16.52
CA GLN A 406 9.81 9.59 16.63
C GLN A 406 9.17 8.23 16.36
N ARG A 407 9.94 7.30 15.80
CA ARG A 407 9.50 5.91 15.69
C ARG A 407 9.43 5.27 17.06
N GLN A 408 8.46 4.36 17.22
CA GLN A 408 8.28 3.58 18.44
C GLN A 408 8.41 2.10 18.13
N ALA A 409 8.93 1.33 19.10
CA ALA A 409 9.08 -0.12 18.95
C ALA A 409 7.73 -0.84 18.82
N TRP A 410 6.67 -0.29 19.43
CA TRP A 410 5.31 -0.82 19.34
C TRP A 410 4.28 0.24 19.75
N PHE A 411 3.00 -0.02 19.48
CA PHE A 411 1.87 0.83 19.86
C PHE A 411 0.81 0.03 20.61
N GLY A 412 0.01 0.67 21.46
CA GLY A 412 -1.16 0.08 22.06
C GLY A 412 -2.15 -0.43 21.01
N CYS A 413 -2.49 0.42 20.02
CA CYS A 413 -3.13 0.03 18.77
C CYS A 413 -2.04 -0.31 17.75
N ALA A 414 -1.70 -1.59 17.59
CA ALA A 414 -0.55 -2.01 16.80
C ALA A 414 -0.88 -2.33 15.33
N CYS A 415 -1.89 -1.64 14.76
CA CYS A 415 -2.30 -1.89 13.38
C CYS A 415 -1.17 -1.61 12.36
N CYS A 416 -0.39 -0.55 12.51
CA CYS A 416 0.69 -0.20 11.58
C CYS A 416 1.85 -1.19 11.61
N PRO A 417 2.45 -1.56 12.77
CA PRO A 417 3.48 -2.58 12.83
C PRO A 417 3.05 -3.92 12.24
N SER A 418 1.89 -4.43 12.64
CA SER A 418 1.37 -5.71 12.16
C SER A 418 1.02 -5.66 10.66
N ASN A 419 0.57 -4.50 10.14
CA ASN A 419 0.31 -4.31 8.71
C ASN A 419 1.62 -4.26 7.89
N ILE A 420 2.70 -3.66 8.41
CA ILE A 420 4.05 -3.73 7.81
C ILE A 420 4.54 -5.19 7.75
N CYS A 421 4.32 -5.99 8.79
CA CYS A 421 4.69 -7.41 8.81
C CYS A 421 4.10 -8.17 7.64
N ARG A 422 2.80 -8.00 7.34
CA ARG A 422 2.16 -8.71 6.24
C ARG A 422 2.45 -8.09 4.86
N PHE A 423 2.81 -6.81 4.80
CA PHE A 423 2.99 -6.11 3.53
C PHE A 423 4.36 -6.32 2.89
N ILE A 424 5.46 -6.05 3.63
CA ILE A 424 6.82 -6.05 3.08
C ILE A 424 7.20 -7.37 2.40
N PRO A 425 6.92 -8.56 2.95
CA PRO A 425 7.25 -9.81 2.27
C PRO A 425 6.53 -10.03 0.93
N SER A 426 5.36 -9.39 0.74
CA SER A 426 4.54 -9.55 -0.47
C SER A 426 4.91 -8.58 -1.61
N VAL A 427 5.77 -7.60 -1.37
CA VAL A 427 6.14 -6.53 -2.34
C VAL A 427 6.56 -7.05 -3.72
N PRO A 428 7.31 -8.14 -3.86
CA PRO A 428 7.66 -8.67 -5.19
C PRO A 428 6.46 -9.04 -6.07
N GLY A 429 5.29 -9.25 -5.48
CA GLY A 429 4.03 -9.54 -6.19
C GLY A 429 3.48 -8.37 -7.02
N TYR A 430 3.98 -7.15 -6.81
CA TYR A 430 3.58 -5.97 -7.60
C TYR A 430 4.47 -5.74 -8.83
N ALA A 431 5.60 -6.46 -8.93
CA ALA A 431 6.61 -6.20 -9.96
C ALA A 431 6.17 -6.60 -11.36
N TYR A 432 5.32 -7.60 -11.50
CA TYR A 432 4.92 -8.15 -12.80
C TYR A 432 3.45 -8.54 -12.84
N ALA A 433 2.87 -8.48 -14.06
CA ALA A 433 1.52 -8.98 -14.32
C ALA A 433 1.42 -9.55 -15.74
N VAL A 434 0.41 -10.37 -15.98
CA VAL A 434 0.20 -11.05 -17.25
C VAL A 434 -1.22 -10.80 -17.75
N ARG A 435 -1.36 -10.49 -19.05
CA ARG A 435 -2.63 -10.49 -19.78
C ARG A 435 -2.42 -11.14 -21.14
N ASP A 436 -3.03 -12.29 -21.38
CA ASP A 436 -2.85 -13.08 -22.62
C ASP A 436 -1.35 -13.36 -22.89
N SER A 437 -0.84 -12.98 -24.04
CA SER A 437 0.57 -13.08 -24.44
C SER A 437 1.44 -11.89 -24.00
N LYS A 438 0.95 -11.06 -23.08
CA LYS A 438 1.62 -9.84 -22.63
C LYS A 438 2.13 -10.01 -21.19
N LEU A 439 3.39 -9.65 -20.95
CA LEU A 439 3.99 -9.52 -19.62
C LEU A 439 4.23 -8.03 -19.34
N PHE A 440 3.65 -7.52 -18.27
CA PHE A 440 3.88 -6.16 -17.77
C PHE A 440 5.04 -6.17 -16.78
N VAL A 441 6.02 -5.29 -17.00
CA VAL A 441 7.13 -5.01 -16.09
C VAL A 441 6.80 -3.70 -15.38
N ASN A 442 6.27 -3.81 -14.17
CA ASN A 442 5.70 -2.70 -13.40
C ASN A 442 6.72 -2.00 -12.49
N LEU A 443 7.51 -2.79 -11.74
CA LEU A 443 8.51 -2.28 -10.81
C LEU A 443 9.88 -2.83 -11.15
N PHE A 444 10.90 -2.03 -10.84
CA PHE A 444 12.28 -2.38 -11.13
C PHE A 444 12.98 -2.82 -9.85
N MET A 445 13.38 -4.10 -9.80
CA MET A 445 14.06 -4.70 -8.66
C MET A 445 14.90 -5.90 -9.07
N THR A 446 16.13 -6.00 -8.58
CA THR A 446 17.03 -7.10 -8.91
C THR A 446 16.49 -8.43 -8.40
N GLY A 447 16.29 -9.38 -9.34
CA GLY A 447 15.75 -10.68 -9.02
C GLY A 447 15.44 -11.52 -10.25
N GLN A 448 14.83 -12.68 -10.03
CA GLN A 448 14.46 -13.64 -11.07
C GLN A 448 12.95 -13.84 -11.09
N LEU A 449 12.36 -13.73 -12.27
CA LEU A 449 10.98 -14.07 -12.56
C LEU A 449 10.90 -15.46 -13.15
N ASN A 450 10.02 -16.32 -12.60
CA ASN A 450 9.68 -17.61 -13.17
C ASN A 450 8.15 -17.74 -13.23
N THR A 451 7.55 -17.58 -14.41
CA THR A 451 6.09 -17.53 -14.55
C THR A 451 5.60 -18.25 -15.81
N LYS A 452 4.32 -18.13 -16.08
CA LYS A 452 3.71 -18.55 -17.33
C LYS A 452 3.09 -17.34 -18.05
N VAL A 453 3.31 -17.25 -19.36
CA VAL A 453 2.64 -16.27 -20.23
C VAL A 453 1.91 -17.06 -21.30
N ASP A 454 0.61 -16.85 -21.46
CA ASP A 454 -0.27 -17.65 -22.34
C ASP A 454 -0.09 -19.15 -22.10
N GLY A 455 -0.06 -19.57 -20.82
CA GLY A 455 0.13 -20.97 -20.40
C GLY A 455 1.52 -21.56 -20.66
N LYS A 456 2.47 -20.81 -21.24
CA LYS A 456 3.85 -21.26 -21.53
C LYS A 456 4.83 -20.71 -20.50
N SER A 457 5.74 -21.57 -20.05
CA SER A 457 6.80 -21.17 -19.10
C SER A 457 7.68 -20.08 -19.68
N PHE A 458 7.93 -19.06 -18.88
CA PHE A 458 8.80 -17.93 -19.16
C PHE A 458 9.68 -17.65 -17.95
N ALA A 459 10.95 -17.31 -18.15
CA ALA A 459 11.84 -16.89 -17.08
C ALA A 459 12.72 -15.73 -17.54
N MET A 460 12.98 -14.80 -16.62
CA MET A 460 13.74 -13.59 -16.86
C MET A 460 14.48 -13.19 -15.58
N THR A 461 15.74 -12.74 -15.72
CA THR A 461 16.50 -12.11 -14.67
C THR A 461 16.50 -10.59 -14.90
N GLN A 462 16.10 -9.84 -13.89
CA GLN A 462 16.19 -8.38 -13.83
C GLN A 462 17.35 -7.97 -12.94
N THR A 463 18.22 -7.08 -13.43
CA THR A 463 19.37 -6.52 -12.70
C THR A 463 19.30 -5.01 -12.74
N THR A 464 19.37 -4.36 -11.58
CA THR A 464 19.31 -2.91 -11.45
C THR A 464 19.77 -2.45 -10.07
N SER A 465 20.25 -1.21 -9.97
CA SER A 465 20.42 -0.50 -8.68
C SER A 465 19.27 0.47 -8.39
N TYR A 466 18.12 0.32 -9.08
CA TYR A 466 16.94 1.14 -8.81
C TYR A 466 16.52 1.06 -7.33
N PRO A 467 16.19 2.18 -6.66
CA PRO A 467 15.95 3.54 -7.16
C PRO A 467 17.21 4.47 -7.16
N ASP A 468 18.41 3.94 -6.97
CA ASP A 468 19.64 4.75 -6.91
C ASP A 468 20.09 5.24 -8.30
N ASN A 469 19.79 4.48 -9.36
CA ASN A 469 19.95 4.92 -10.75
C ASN A 469 18.87 4.34 -11.67
N GLY A 470 18.87 4.80 -12.93
CA GLY A 470 17.87 4.43 -13.93
C GLY A 470 18.29 3.29 -14.86
N ASP A 471 19.37 2.55 -14.54
CA ASP A 471 19.86 1.46 -15.39
C ASP A 471 19.22 0.13 -15.01
N ILE A 472 18.54 -0.52 -15.96
CA ILE A 472 17.87 -1.79 -15.78
C ILE A 472 18.25 -2.74 -16.93
N THR A 473 18.56 -3.97 -16.60
CA THR A 473 18.80 -5.04 -17.58
C THR A 473 17.82 -6.18 -17.35
N LEU A 474 17.10 -6.58 -18.41
CA LEU A 474 16.22 -7.74 -18.43
C LEU A 474 16.84 -8.79 -19.34
N LYS A 475 17.25 -9.92 -18.78
CA LYS A 475 17.81 -11.05 -19.53
C LYS A 475 16.79 -12.19 -19.59
N ILE A 476 16.49 -12.64 -20.79
CA ILE A 476 15.57 -13.76 -21.00
C ILE A 476 16.28 -15.08 -20.72
N ASP A 477 15.90 -15.78 -19.66
CA ASP A 477 16.48 -17.05 -19.26
C ASP A 477 15.73 -18.25 -19.87
N LYS A 478 14.41 -18.09 -20.09
CA LYS A 478 13.56 -19.06 -20.77
C LYS A 478 12.46 -18.36 -21.55
N ALA A 479 12.37 -18.62 -22.83
CA ALA A 479 11.37 -18.03 -23.72
C ALA A 479 10.15 -18.97 -23.92
N THR A 480 8.99 -18.38 -24.21
CA THR A 480 7.72 -19.12 -24.47
C THR A 480 7.74 -19.93 -25.76
N GLY A 481 8.66 -19.62 -26.69
CA GLY A 481 8.70 -20.20 -28.06
C GLY A 481 7.68 -19.58 -29.02
N ARG A 482 6.89 -18.61 -28.58
CA ARG A 482 5.89 -17.86 -29.36
C ARG A 482 6.17 -16.36 -29.31
N ASN A 483 5.48 -15.58 -30.16
CA ASN A 483 5.46 -14.14 -30.00
C ASN A 483 4.82 -13.79 -28.67
N MET A 484 5.42 -12.87 -27.94
CA MET A 484 4.88 -12.26 -26.73
C MET A 484 5.38 -10.81 -26.62
N THR A 485 4.60 -9.99 -25.93
CA THR A 485 4.93 -8.60 -25.69
C THR A 485 5.47 -8.43 -24.28
N LEU A 486 6.65 -7.82 -24.14
CA LEU A 486 7.07 -7.20 -22.89
C LEU A 486 6.55 -5.76 -22.89
N ASN A 487 5.61 -5.47 -22.01
CA ASN A 487 5.13 -4.10 -21.73
C ASN A 487 6.04 -3.51 -20.64
N ILE A 488 7.00 -2.69 -21.01
CA ILE A 488 7.95 -2.05 -20.10
C ILE A 488 7.35 -0.73 -19.64
N ARG A 489 7.12 -0.57 -18.34
CA ARG A 489 6.61 0.69 -17.79
C ARG A 489 7.63 1.80 -17.97
N ILE A 490 7.22 2.93 -18.50
CA ILE A 490 7.97 4.17 -18.46
C ILE A 490 7.37 5.00 -17.30
N PRO A 491 8.11 5.17 -16.18
CA PRO A 491 7.60 5.84 -14.99
C PRO A 491 7.07 7.25 -15.27
N GLY A 492 6.07 7.69 -14.50
CA GLY A 492 5.49 9.03 -14.64
C GLY A 492 6.54 10.15 -14.54
N TRP A 493 7.50 10.02 -13.63
CA TRP A 493 8.57 11.00 -13.46
C TRP A 493 9.52 11.09 -14.70
N VAL A 494 9.71 10.00 -15.48
CA VAL A 494 10.39 10.04 -16.80
C VAL A 494 9.53 10.76 -17.83
N ARG A 495 8.20 10.57 -17.77
CA ARG A 495 7.21 11.20 -18.66
C ARG A 495 6.85 12.64 -18.27
N ASN A 496 7.66 13.27 -17.42
CA ASN A 496 7.46 14.62 -16.90
C ASN A 496 6.16 14.80 -16.08
N GLN A 497 5.73 13.75 -15.36
CA GLN A 497 4.57 13.74 -14.49
C GLN A 497 5.00 13.37 -13.07
N VAL A 498 4.80 14.27 -12.09
CA VAL A 498 5.04 13.97 -10.66
C VAL A 498 4.02 12.94 -10.18
N VAL A 499 2.75 13.22 -10.46
CA VAL A 499 1.59 12.34 -10.27
C VAL A 499 0.72 12.43 -11.53
N PRO A 500 -0.18 11.48 -11.79
CA PRO A 500 -1.01 11.49 -13.01
C PRO A 500 -2.16 12.51 -12.99
N THR A 501 -1.99 13.61 -12.26
CA THR A 501 -2.93 14.73 -12.11
C THR A 501 -2.13 16.04 -12.04
N ASP A 502 -2.80 17.18 -11.84
CA ASP A 502 -2.18 18.49 -11.68
C ASP A 502 -1.92 18.89 -10.21
N LEU A 503 -2.14 17.97 -9.26
CA LEU A 503 -1.93 18.24 -7.83
C LEU A 503 -0.47 18.61 -7.54
N TYR A 504 0.46 17.97 -8.23
CA TYR A 504 1.89 18.26 -8.15
C TYR A 504 2.49 18.36 -9.55
N THR A 505 3.34 19.36 -9.75
CA THR A 505 4.00 19.61 -11.04
C THR A 505 5.47 19.94 -10.85
N TYR A 506 6.31 19.61 -11.83
CA TYR A 506 7.69 20.04 -11.84
C TYR A 506 7.80 21.55 -12.02
N SER A 507 8.70 22.20 -11.29
CA SER A 507 8.94 23.65 -11.39
C SER A 507 10.09 23.99 -12.35
N ASP A 508 10.81 23.00 -12.86
CA ASP A 508 11.84 23.12 -13.88
C ASP A 508 11.29 22.83 -15.29
N ASN A 509 12.13 23.02 -16.31
CA ASN A 509 11.81 22.73 -17.71
C ASN A 509 12.55 21.49 -18.21
N LEU A 510 13.09 20.65 -17.33
CA LEU A 510 13.80 19.44 -17.70
C LEU A 510 12.82 18.44 -18.33
N LYS A 511 13.30 17.72 -19.33
CA LYS A 511 12.59 16.61 -19.95
C LYS A 511 13.48 15.38 -19.85
N PRO A 512 13.35 14.57 -18.79
CA PRO A 512 14.11 13.34 -18.69
C PRO A 512 13.87 12.47 -19.93
N GLY A 513 14.93 11.87 -20.44
CA GLY A 513 14.87 10.92 -21.53
C GLY A 513 14.83 9.48 -21.03
N PHE A 514 14.58 8.58 -21.96
CA PHE A 514 14.81 7.15 -21.75
C PHE A 514 15.37 6.51 -23.01
N GLU A 515 16.10 5.44 -22.84
CA GLU A 515 16.59 4.62 -23.94
C GLU A 515 16.27 3.15 -23.64
N ILE A 516 15.77 2.43 -24.64
CA ILE A 516 15.55 0.99 -24.56
C ILE A 516 16.21 0.33 -25.75
N LYS A 517 17.03 -0.70 -25.47
CA LYS A 517 17.72 -1.51 -26.49
C LYS A 517 17.36 -2.97 -26.30
N VAL A 518 17.26 -3.70 -27.40
CA VAL A 518 17.22 -5.17 -27.40
C VAL A 518 18.41 -5.70 -28.14
N ASN A 519 19.27 -6.45 -27.46
CA ASN A 519 20.53 -6.97 -28.00
C ASN A 519 21.40 -5.85 -28.60
N GLY A 520 21.48 -4.70 -27.92
CA GLY A 520 22.26 -3.54 -28.35
C GLY A 520 21.62 -2.68 -29.44
N GLN A 521 20.43 -3.04 -29.95
CA GLN A 521 19.72 -2.27 -30.97
C GLN A 521 18.60 -1.42 -30.33
N PRO A 522 18.52 -0.11 -30.59
CA PRO A 522 17.42 0.72 -30.08
C PRO A 522 16.06 0.20 -30.53
N VAL A 523 15.07 0.28 -29.64
CA VAL A 523 13.70 -0.22 -29.89
C VAL A 523 12.68 0.90 -29.84
N ALA A 524 12.98 1.99 -29.11
CA ALA A 524 11.99 2.97 -28.79
C ALA A 524 12.03 4.19 -29.68
N ASP A 525 10.87 4.51 -30.16
CA ASP A 525 10.44 5.85 -30.52
C ASP A 525 9.41 6.31 -29.47
N GLU A 526 9.44 7.57 -29.05
CA GLU A 526 8.45 8.16 -28.13
C GLU A 526 7.00 7.96 -28.63
N GLU A 527 6.82 7.82 -29.96
CA GLU A 527 5.56 7.52 -30.62
C GLU A 527 4.98 6.12 -30.28
N CYS A 528 5.80 5.21 -29.75
CA CYS A 528 5.36 3.85 -29.35
C CYS A 528 4.67 3.78 -28.00
N LEU A 529 4.65 4.86 -27.22
CA LEU A 529 3.88 4.93 -25.97
C LEU A 529 2.39 5.01 -26.28
N LEU A 530 1.69 3.89 -26.15
CA LEU A 530 0.27 3.73 -26.49
C LEU A 530 -0.72 4.47 -25.53
N GLY A 531 -0.31 5.56 -24.89
CA GLY A 531 -1.19 6.36 -24.01
C GLY A 531 -1.41 5.77 -22.61
N ASN A 532 -1.05 4.50 -22.37
CA ASN A 532 -1.18 3.82 -21.08
C ASN A 532 0.14 3.75 -20.29
N GLY A 533 1.20 4.43 -20.76
CA GLY A 533 2.50 4.55 -20.09
C GLY A 533 3.40 3.32 -20.14
N TYR A 534 3.11 2.36 -21.01
CA TYR A 534 3.98 1.21 -21.30
C TYR A 534 4.55 1.27 -22.70
N LEU A 535 5.82 0.92 -22.84
CA LEU A 535 6.43 0.63 -24.14
C LEU A 535 6.27 -0.85 -24.47
N PRO A 536 5.50 -1.22 -25.50
CA PRO A 536 5.32 -2.60 -25.92
C PRO A 536 6.49 -3.05 -26.80
N VAL A 537 7.19 -4.10 -26.41
CA VAL A 537 8.23 -4.74 -27.21
C VAL A 537 7.75 -6.15 -27.60
N GLU A 538 7.17 -6.28 -28.79
CA GLU A 538 6.65 -7.56 -29.30
C GLU A 538 7.68 -8.27 -30.17
N ARG A 539 7.96 -9.53 -29.82
CA ARG A 539 8.82 -10.41 -30.64
C ARG A 539 8.74 -11.86 -30.21
N LYS A 540 9.29 -12.75 -31.03
CA LYS A 540 9.59 -14.12 -30.66
C LYS A 540 10.90 -14.15 -29.88
N TRP A 541 10.81 -14.02 -28.58
CA TRP A 541 11.95 -14.01 -27.66
C TRP A 541 12.74 -15.31 -27.70
N LYS A 542 14.05 -15.21 -27.45
CA LYS A 542 14.97 -16.34 -27.34
C LYS A 542 15.68 -16.29 -25.99
N LYS A 543 16.08 -17.46 -25.49
CA LYS A 543 16.99 -17.52 -24.34
C LYS A 543 18.29 -16.76 -24.69
N GLY A 544 18.72 -15.87 -23.78
CA GLY A 544 19.90 -15.03 -23.93
C GLY A 544 19.61 -13.65 -24.53
N ASP A 545 18.39 -13.36 -25.03
CA ASP A 545 18.03 -12.01 -25.41
C ASP A 545 18.12 -11.08 -24.19
N VAL A 546 18.62 -9.86 -24.38
CA VAL A 546 18.82 -8.85 -23.35
C VAL A 546 18.08 -7.58 -23.73
N VAL A 547 17.30 -7.06 -22.80
CA VAL A 547 16.71 -5.71 -22.89
C VAL A 547 17.46 -4.82 -21.92
N GLU A 548 18.04 -3.75 -22.44
CA GLU A 548 18.73 -2.70 -21.68
C GLU A 548 17.82 -1.47 -21.65
N ILE A 549 17.58 -0.95 -20.46
CA ILE A 549 16.72 0.21 -20.21
C ILE A 549 17.56 1.24 -19.46
N HIS A 550 17.53 2.47 -19.92
CA HIS A 550 18.10 3.60 -19.22
C HIS A 550 17.05 4.70 -19.05
N PHE A 551 16.90 5.21 -17.85
CA PHE A 551 16.09 6.38 -17.52
C PHE A 551 16.98 7.50 -17.00
N ASP A 552 16.93 8.67 -17.63
CA ASP A 552 17.52 9.87 -17.05
C ASP A 552 16.86 10.14 -15.70
N MET A 553 17.68 10.30 -14.67
CA MET A 553 17.19 10.49 -13.29
C MET A 553 17.76 11.78 -12.67
N PRO A 554 17.42 12.96 -13.22
CA PRO A 554 17.84 14.22 -12.64
C PRO A 554 17.18 14.49 -11.30
N VAL A 555 17.81 15.30 -10.45
CA VAL A 555 17.14 15.89 -9.29
C VAL A 555 16.23 17.00 -9.78
N ARG A 556 15.00 17.02 -9.29
CA ARG A 556 13.95 17.95 -9.72
C ARG A 556 13.27 18.62 -8.56
N THR A 557 12.78 19.83 -8.77
CA THR A 557 11.92 20.53 -7.83
C THR A 557 10.45 20.41 -8.23
N VAL A 558 9.61 20.19 -7.22
CA VAL A 558 8.17 20.00 -7.35
C VAL A 558 7.42 21.13 -6.68
N ARG A 559 6.32 21.57 -7.26
CA ARG A 559 5.35 22.50 -6.66
C ARG A 559 4.01 21.84 -6.52
N ALA A 560 3.33 22.15 -5.43
CA ALA A 560 1.93 21.77 -5.25
C ALA A 560 0.99 22.68 -6.04
N HIS A 561 -0.20 22.19 -6.31
CA HIS A 561 -1.29 22.97 -6.86
C HIS A 561 -1.57 24.19 -5.97
N ARG A 562 -1.89 25.34 -6.59
CA ARG A 562 -2.07 26.63 -5.90
C ARG A 562 -3.10 26.64 -4.76
N GLN A 563 -4.04 25.70 -4.76
CA GLN A 563 -5.05 25.56 -3.72
C GLN A 563 -4.51 24.87 -2.47
N VAL A 564 -3.39 24.15 -2.54
CA VAL A 564 -2.69 23.65 -1.35
C VAL A 564 -2.03 24.82 -0.64
N ALA A 565 -2.67 25.32 0.40
CA ALA A 565 -2.26 26.54 1.08
C ALA A 565 -0.92 26.42 1.80
N GLU A 566 -0.66 25.24 2.39
CA GLU A 566 0.54 24.93 3.16
C GLU A 566 1.84 25.01 2.35
N ASP A 567 1.77 24.74 1.05
CA ASP A 567 2.96 24.64 0.19
C ASP A 567 3.20 25.90 -0.66
N ARG A 568 2.46 26.97 -0.41
CA ARG A 568 2.66 28.23 -1.13
C ARG A 568 4.04 28.83 -0.80
N GLY A 569 4.81 29.13 -1.86
CA GLY A 569 6.18 29.64 -1.71
C GLY A 569 7.21 28.58 -1.33
N ARG A 570 6.81 27.29 -1.38
CA ARG A 570 7.68 26.15 -1.10
C ARG A 570 7.88 25.29 -2.35
N VAL A 571 8.93 24.50 -2.32
CA VAL A 571 9.21 23.43 -3.30
C VAL A 571 9.63 22.17 -2.54
N ALA A 572 9.28 21.02 -3.07
CA ALA A 572 9.86 19.76 -2.65
C ALA A 572 10.93 19.32 -3.64
N VAL A 573 11.82 18.42 -3.22
CA VAL A 573 12.88 17.87 -4.05
C VAL A 573 12.67 16.38 -4.21
N GLU A 574 12.74 15.88 -5.46
CA GLU A 574 12.68 14.45 -5.75
C GLU A 574 13.72 14.02 -6.77
N ARG A 575 14.04 12.73 -6.76
CA ARG A 575 14.87 12.08 -7.76
C ARG A 575 14.35 10.67 -8.05
N GLY A 576 13.96 10.44 -9.29
CA GLY A 576 13.24 9.20 -9.63
C GLY A 576 11.97 9.04 -8.79
N PRO A 577 11.72 7.87 -8.17
CA PRO A 577 10.55 7.66 -7.33
C PRO A 577 10.68 8.24 -5.90
N LEU A 578 11.87 8.70 -5.50
CA LEU A 578 12.17 9.11 -4.14
C LEU A 578 11.90 10.60 -3.91
N VAL A 579 11.14 10.89 -2.86
CA VAL A 579 11.01 12.22 -2.26
C VAL A 579 12.13 12.41 -1.25
N TYR A 580 12.68 13.62 -1.15
CA TYR A 580 13.78 13.96 -0.25
C TYR A 580 13.32 14.96 0.81
N CYS A 581 13.98 14.96 1.96
CA CYS A 581 13.75 15.89 3.04
C CYS A 581 15.06 16.41 3.63
N ALA A 582 15.00 17.60 4.24
CA ALA A 582 16.07 18.14 5.06
C ALA A 582 15.88 17.71 6.51
N GLU A 583 16.95 17.27 7.19
CA GLU A 583 16.97 17.05 8.64
C GLU A 583 17.92 18.02 9.33
N TRP A 584 17.55 18.41 10.56
CA TRP A 584 18.36 19.31 11.39
C TRP A 584 19.79 18.80 11.62
N VAL A 585 19.96 17.51 11.81
CA VAL A 585 21.25 16.89 12.15
C VAL A 585 22.27 16.96 11.01
N ASP A 586 21.81 17.07 9.78
CA ASP A 586 22.65 17.16 8.59
C ASP A 586 23.01 18.59 8.19
N ASN A 587 22.37 19.59 8.80
CA ASN A 587 22.42 20.95 8.32
C ASN A 587 22.96 21.94 9.39
N SER A 588 23.96 22.75 9.03
CA SER A 588 24.65 23.69 9.93
C SER A 588 23.84 24.96 10.23
N ALA A 589 22.66 25.11 9.64
CA ALA A 589 21.77 26.26 9.80
C ALA A 589 20.33 25.79 10.05
N ASN A 590 19.45 26.71 10.44
CA ASN A 590 18.05 26.37 10.70
C ASN A 590 17.31 26.09 9.39
N ILE A 591 16.92 24.83 9.18
CA ILE A 591 16.21 24.41 7.98
C ILE A 591 14.81 25.02 7.86
N LEU A 592 14.17 25.41 8.97
CA LEU A 592 12.82 26.02 8.97
C LEU A 592 12.82 27.43 8.34
N THR A 593 13.95 28.14 8.42
CA THR A 593 14.13 29.51 7.89
C THR A 593 14.98 29.51 6.62
N ALA A 594 15.51 28.36 6.23
CA ALA A 594 16.29 28.19 5.03
C ALA A 594 15.45 28.39 3.76
N VAL A 595 16.00 29.09 2.78
CA VAL A 595 15.36 29.39 1.51
C VAL A 595 16.25 28.92 0.36
N LEU A 596 15.68 28.13 -0.53
CA LEU A 596 16.34 27.72 -1.77
C LEU A 596 16.30 28.85 -2.81
N PRO A 597 17.34 29.03 -3.63
CA PRO A 597 17.29 29.96 -4.75
C PRO A 597 16.20 29.57 -5.76
N ALA A 598 15.79 30.51 -6.59
CA ALA A 598 14.74 30.29 -7.59
C ALA A 598 15.06 29.18 -8.61
N ALA A 599 16.33 28.96 -8.87
CA ALA A 599 16.85 27.87 -9.71
C ALA A 599 18.01 27.18 -8.95
N PRO A 600 17.70 26.21 -8.07
CA PRO A 600 18.72 25.53 -7.30
C PRO A 600 19.54 24.60 -8.20
N SER A 601 20.85 24.51 -7.94
CA SER A 601 21.73 23.48 -8.48
C SER A 601 21.85 22.34 -7.47
N PHE A 602 21.98 21.12 -7.96
CA PHE A 602 22.05 19.92 -7.12
C PHE A 602 23.31 19.11 -7.41
N GLU A 603 23.88 18.56 -6.35
CA GLU A 603 24.99 17.62 -6.38
C GLU A 603 24.57 16.32 -5.69
N LEU A 604 25.00 15.17 -6.22
CA LEU A 604 24.71 13.85 -5.67
C LEU A 604 25.94 13.30 -4.98
N GLU A 605 25.80 12.82 -3.75
CA GLU A 605 26.88 12.12 -3.06
C GLU A 605 26.36 10.81 -2.44
N PRO A 606 27.08 9.69 -2.64
CA PRO A 606 26.82 8.48 -1.90
C PRO A 606 27.00 8.74 -0.39
N MET A 607 26.10 8.19 0.42
CA MET A 607 26.21 8.22 1.87
C MET A 607 25.78 6.89 2.47
N GLU A 608 26.23 6.65 3.70
CA GLU A 608 25.77 5.56 4.53
C GLU A 608 25.17 6.11 5.81
N MET A 609 23.98 5.65 6.17
CA MET A 609 23.38 5.97 7.45
C MET A 609 23.59 4.80 8.41
N THR A 610 24.14 5.06 9.58
CA THR A 610 24.31 4.05 10.61
C THR A 610 23.09 4.03 11.54
N VAL A 611 22.45 2.87 11.66
CA VAL A 611 21.36 2.60 12.59
C VAL A 611 21.64 1.27 13.26
N GLU A 612 21.66 1.22 14.60
CA GLU A 612 21.95 0.00 15.39
C GLU A 612 23.20 -0.74 14.86
N GLU A 613 24.31 0.01 14.71
CA GLU A 613 25.62 -0.49 14.24
C GLU A 613 25.65 -1.02 12.78
N ARG A 614 24.52 -0.99 12.05
CA ARG A 614 24.43 -1.39 10.66
C ARG A 614 24.45 -0.17 9.74
N GLN A 615 25.05 -0.32 8.57
CA GLN A 615 25.14 0.73 7.56
C GLN A 615 24.11 0.52 6.45
N TYR A 616 23.43 1.60 6.07
CA TYR A 616 22.40 1.63 5.04
C TYR A 616 22.80 2.60 3.95
N PRO A 617 23.19 2.09 2.77
CA PRO A 617 23.62 2.94 1.66
C PRO A 617 22.41 3.68 1.07
N MET A 618 22.64 4.94 0.71
CA MET A 618 21.68 5.81 0.02
C MET A 618 22.41 6.93 -0.71
N THR A 619 21.68 7.69 -1.52
CA THR A 619 22.22 8.88 -2.19
C THR A 619 21.69 10.13 -1.48
N ALA A 620 22.58 11.00 -1.03
CA ALA A 620 22.25 12.33 -0.53
C ALA A 620 22.25 13.33 -1.69
N ILE A 621 21.41 14.37 -1.57
CA ILE A 621 21.37 15.52 -2.46
C ILE A 621 21.89 16.74 -1.71
N PHE A 622 22.76 17.49 -2.33
CA PHE A 622 23.27 18.77 -1.80
C PHE A 622 22.86 19.93 -2.69
N THR A 623 22.52 21.05 -2.06
CA THR A 623 22.19 22.30 -2.75
C THR A 623 22.57 23.50 -1.88
N ASN A 624 22.73 24.67 -2.47
CA ASN A 624 22.95 25.90 -1.73
C ASN A 624 21.61 26.47 -1.23
N ALA A 625 21.59 26.89 0.04
CA ALA A 625 20.45 27.56 0.67
C ALA A 625 20.92 28.78 1.46
N THR A 626 19.99 29.71 1.71
CA THR A 626 20.24 30.91 2.52
C THR A 626 19.36 30.84 3.78
N ASP A 627 19.97 30.87 4.95
CA ASP A 627 19.25 31.01 6.22
C ASP A 627 18.88 32.47 6.40
N LYS A 628 17.59 32.76 6.43
CA LYS A 628 17.00 34.12 6.57
C LYS A 628 16.40 34.34 7.96
N TRP A 629 16.98 33.74 8.99
CA TRP A 629 16.47 33.75 10.37
C TRP A 629 16.13 35.14 10.92
N SER A 630 16.97 36.14 10.66
CA SER A 630 16.81 37.48 11.30
C SER A 630 15.89 38.43 10.53
N GLY A 631 15.46 38.09 9.33
CA GLY A 631 14.75 39.01 8.42
C GLY A 631 15.60 40.21 7.96
N ASN A 632 16.89 40.26 8.31
CA ASN A 632 17.85 41.29 7.90
C ASN A 632 18.83 40.70 6.90
N ALA A 633 18.79 41.15 5.65
CA ALA A 633 19.63 40.63 4.57
C ALA A 633 21.15 40.73 4.87
N ALA A 634 21.59 41.64 5.74
CA ALA A 634 22.99 41.76 6.15
C ALA A 634 23.45 40.58 7.06
N SER A 635 22.54 39.84 7.65
CA SER A 635 22.82 38.63 8.48
C SER A 635 22.43 37.35 7.81
N ASP A 636 21.99 37.35 6.54
CA ASP A 636 21.70 36.15 5.75
C ASP A 636 22.96 35.30 5.60
N ARG A 637 22.85 34.04 5.96
CA ARG A 637 23.95 33.08 5.91
C ARG A 637 23.71 32.02 4.81
N GLN A 638 24.59 31.97 3.83
CA GLN A 638 24.60 30.88 2.89
C GLN A 638 25.24 29.63 3.50
N PHE A 639 24.66 28.48 3.19
CA PHE A 639 25.19 27.17 3.59
C PHE A 639 24.85 26.11 2.55
N ARG A 640 25.60 25.03 2.57
CA ARG A 640 25.32 23.84 1.74
C ARG A 640 24.31 22.98 2.48
N MET A 641 23.06 22.93 1.99
CA MET A 641 21.97 22.11 2.53
C MET A 641 22.12 20.67 2.04
N LYS A 642 22.00 19.72 2.95
CA LYS A 642 21.94 18.27 2.66
C LYS A 642 20.53 17.78 2.79
N LEU A 643 20.09 16.99 1.81
CA LEU A 643 18.81 16.30 1.76
C LEU A 643 19.03 14.80 1.71
N ILE A 644 18.18 14.05 2.39
CA ILE A 644 18.17 12.58 2.41
C ILE A 644 16.84 12.04 1.91
N PRO A 645 16.76 10.77 1.45
CA PRO A 645 15.47 10.17 1.11
C PRO A 645 14.51 10.20 2.29
N TYR A 646 13.25 10.58 2.04
CA TYR A 646 12.22 10.72 3.07
C TYR A 646 12.05 9.48 3.95
N TYR A 647 12.15 8.27 3.41
CA TYR A 647 12.06 7.04 4.20
C TYR A 647 13.15 6.89 5.27
N ALA A 648 14.22 7.65 5.17
CA ALA A 648 15.41 7.54 6.04
C ALA A 648 15.43 8.54 7.21
N TRP A 649 14.47 9.46 7.32
CA TRP A 649 14.47 10.45 8.39
C TRP A 649 14.15 9.86 9.77
N ALA A 650 14.45 10.62 10.84
CA ALA A 650 14.20 10.28 12.26
C ALA A 650 14.91 9.01 12.76
N HIS A 651 16.10 8.73 12.27
CA HIS A 651 16.96 7.65 12.82
C HIS A 651 18.10 8.19 13.69
N ARG A 652 18.28 9.51 13.74
CA ARG A 652 19.44 10.14 14.39
C ARG A 652 19.02 11.17 15.46
N GLY A 653 17.95 10.86 16.19
CA GLY A 653 17.40 11.70 17.24
C GLY A 653 16.25 12.60 16.77
N SER A 654 15.66 13.28 17.76
CA SER A 654 14.51 14.17 17.59
C SER A 654 14.95 15.54 17.11
N GLY A 655 14.29 16.09 16.10
CA GLY A 655 14.59 17.42 15.58
C GLY A 655 13.74 17.82 14.38
N ASN A 656 14.09 18.97 13.79
CA ASN A 656 13.35 19.50 12.66
C ASN A 656 13.54 18.65 11.39
N MET A 657 12.47 18.46 10.64
CA MET A 657 12.48 17.85 9.32
C MET A 657 11.52 18.60 8.40
N LEU A 658 11.92 18.82 7.14
CA LEU A 658 11.08 19.41 6.09
C LEU A 658 11.19 18.62 4.79
N VAL A 659 10.04 18.29 4.22
CA VAL A 659 9.91 17.87 2.79
C VAL A 659 9.72 19.12 1.92
N TRP A 660 8.84 20.04 2.32
CA TRP A 660 8.55 21.27 1.59
C TRP A 660 9.44 22.42 2.09
N LEU A 661 10.39 22.81 1.25
CA LEU A 661 11.42 23.81 1.54
C LEU A 661 10.99 25.19 1.03
N ASN A 662 11.24 26.25 1.79
CA ASN A 662 10.97 27.61 1.31
C ASN A 662 11.82 27.89 0.06
N SER A 663 11.30 28.67 -0.88
CA SER A 663 11.97 28.98 -2.15
C SER A 663 11.71 30.41 -2.60
N ASP A 664 12.74 31.05 -3.14
CA ASP A 664 12.65 32.37 -3.81
C ASP A 664 12.01 32.24 -5.22
N ALA A 665 11.66 31.03 -5.66
CA ALA A 665 11.04 30.80 -6.95
C ALA A 665 9.64 31.47 -7.00
N GLN A 666 9.45 32.43 -7.91
CA GLN A 666 8.18 33.16 -8.10
C GLN A 666 7.05 32.18 -8.43
N PRO A 667 5.84 32.38 -7.86
CA PRO A 667 4.68 31.61 -8.28
C PRO A 667 4.43 31.79 -9.78
N GLN A 668 4.07 30.73 -10.48
CA GLN A 668 3.81 30.80 -11.91
C GLN A 668 2.77 31.89 -12.21
N ARG A 669 3.16 32.91 -13.02
CA ARG A 669 2.21 33.91 -13.54
C ARG A 669 1.23 33.18 -14.46
N ARG A 670 -0.05 33.46 -14.31
CA ARG A 670 -1.09 32.98 -15.23
C ARG A 670 -0.67 33.25 -16.67
N GLY A 671 -0.51 32.18 -17.47
CA GLY A 671 -0.71 32.30 -18.90
C GLY A 671 -2.14 32.77 -19.12
N ARG A 672 -2.29 33.93 -19.77
CA ARG A 672 -3.57 34.49 -20.20
C ARG A 672 -4.22 33.62 -21.27
#